data_7518b76d2a38e62c8ab036af778faea9
#
_entry.id   7518b76d2a38e62c8ab036af778faea9
#
_cell.length_a   1.000
_cell.length_b   1.000
_cell.length_c   1.000
_cell.angle_alpha   90.00
_cell.angle_beta   90.00
_cell.angle_gamma   90.00
#
_symmetry.space_group_name_H-M   'P 1'
#
loop_
_entity.id
_entity.type
_entity.pdbx_description
1 polymer ?
#
loop_
_entity_poly.entity_id
_entity_poly.type
_entity_poly.pdbx_seq_one_letter_code
_entity_poly.pdbx_strand_id
1 'polypeptide(L)'
;MSQPNKRSSSFTTTPSPSSVNPLCRSMKKAKSQSAAIDNNNNNNEFESLDDNCVSMIQDSCGGVTSNLSRKKATLPQPPKKPLVIKLNKAKPRLPTNFEENTWATLKSAISAIFLKQPDPCDLEKLYQAVNDLCLHKMGGNLYQRIEKECEAHIVAALQSLVGQSEDLVVFLSLVERCWQDFCDQMLMIRSIALYLDRTYVKQTPNVHSLWDMGLQLFRKHLCLASEVEHKTVFGLLQMIESERLGEAVDRTLLNHLLKMFTALGIYAESFEKPFFERTSEFYAAEGVKYMQQSDVPDYLKHVEVRLHEEHERCLLYLDASTSKPLIETAERQLLERHISAILDKGFTMLMDGKRIEDLRRMYSLFPRVEALKSLKQTLSSYIRRTGQNIVHDDEKDKDMVFSLLEFKASVDTIWEESFSKNEAFGNTIKDAFEHLINLSQNRPAELIAKFLDEKLRAGNKGTSEEELEGTLDKVLVLFRFTQGKDVFEAFYKKDLAKRLLLGKSASIDAEKSMISKLKTECGSQFTSKLEGMFKTVVLMLFNDVEKLSFQDMREATRIEDKELRRTLQSLACGKVRVLQKIPKGRDVEDEDTFVFNDQFTTPLYRIKVNAIQMKETVEENTSTTERVFQDRQYQVDAAIVRIMKTRKMLSHTLLITELFQQLKFPVKPADLKKRIESLIEREYLERDKNNPQVYNYLA
;
A
#
# COMPACT_ATOMS: atom_id res chain seq x y z
N MET A 1 2.21 4.09 63.98
CA MET A 1 3.34 5.00 64.28
C MET A 1 3.65 5.72 62.98
N SER A 2 3.19 6.82 62.91
CA SER A 2 3.70 8.20 62.82
C SER A 2 3.77 8.72 61.40
N GLN A 3 2.78 9.44 61.02
CA GLN A 3 2.91 10.67 60.20
C GLN A 3 3.62 11.76 61.05
N PRO A 4 3.99 12.97 60.61
CA PRO A 4 3.43 13.78 59.54
C PRO A 4 4.36 14.88 58.94
N ASN A 5 3.72 15.68 58.07
CA ASN A 5 3.87 17.14 57.83
C ASN A 5 4.72 17.60 56.64
N LYS A 6 4.12 18.27 55.71
CA LYS A 6 3.43 19.58 55.50
C LYS A 6 4.34 20.70 55.00
N ARG A 7 3.80 21.36 54.02
CA ARG A 7 3.77 22.80 53.61
C ARG A 7 4.65 23.14 52.41
N SER A 8 4.16 23.68 51.41
CA SER A 8 3.25 24.75 50.96
C SER A 8 3.98 25.86 50.22
N SER A 9 3.41 26.29 49.21
CA SER A 9 3.03 27.61 48.65
C SER A 9 3.91 28.02 47.48
N SER A 10 3.48 28.61 46.45
CA SER A 10 2.33 29.32 45.93
C SER A 10 2.77 30.32 44.87
N PHE A 11 1.84 30.62 43.96
CA PHE A 11 1.71 31.86 43.19
C PHE A 11 2.58 32.02 41.91
N THR A 12 2.06 32.23 40.81
CA THR A 12 1.16 33.08 40.00
C THR A 12 1.94 33.44 38.75
N THR A 13 1.46 33.61 37.55
CA THR A 13 0.34 34.24 36.92
C THR A 13 0.49 34.08 35.39
N THR A 14 -0.61 33.93 34.75
CA THR A 14 -0.83 34.14 33.30
C THR A 14 -0.68 35.65 32.95
N PRO A 15 -0.55 36.10 31.65
CA PRO A 15 -1.71 36.08 30.75
C PRO A 15 -1.39 35.94 29.24
N SER A 16 -2.39 35.52 28.51
CA SER A 16 -2.61 35.85 27.09
C SER A 16 -3.10 37.31 26.95
N PRO A 17 -3.19 37.97 25.80
CA PRO A 17 -4.02 37.55 24.67
C PRO A 17 -3.72 38.14 23.26
N SER A 18 -4.63 37.82 22.34
CA SER A 18 -5.11 38.54 21.14
C SER A 18 -4.32 38.38 19.85
N SER A 19 -4.93 37.81 18.88
CA SER A 19 -5.92 38.21 17.86
C SER A 19 -5.25 38.80 16.61
N VAL A 20 -5.51 38.26 15.44
CA VAL A 20 -6.39 38.78 14.41
C VAL A 20 -6.19 38.00 13.09
N ASN A 21 -7.23 37.36 12.59
CA ASN A 21 -7.57 37.09 11.20
C ASN A 21 -7.97 38.43 10.52
N PRO A 22 -8.22 38.60 9.22
CA PRO A 22 -8.65 37.63 8.21
C PRO A 22 -8.39 38.00 6.71
N LEU A 23 -9.06 37.23 5.82
CA LEU A 23 -9.50 37.56 4.45
C LEU A 23 -8.60 37.09 3.28
N CYS A 24 -9.04 36.24 2.43
CA CYS A 24 -10.21 36.03 1.59
C CYS A 24 -9.92 36.13 0.09
N ARG A 25 -10.55 35.23 -0.65
CA ARG A 25 -10.91 35.20 -2.07
C ARG A 25 -9.95 34.47 -3.02
N SER A 26 -10.34 33.36 -3.54
CA SER A 26 -11.45 32.91 -4.42
C SER A 26 -11.18 32.96 -5.92
N MET A 27 -11.57 31.86 -6.55
CA MET A 27 -12.01 31.68 -7.93
C MET A 27 -10.93 31.39 -8.99
N LYS A 28 -11.05 30.50 -9.97
CA LYS A 28 -12.17 29.73 -10.55
C LYS A 28 -11.61 28.65 -11.47
N LYS A 29 -12.29 27.51 -11.55
CA LYS A 29 -12.60 26.62 -12.64
C LYS A 29 -12.24 26.98 -14.09
N ALA A 30 -11.76 25.96 -14.83
CA ALA A 30 -12.29 25.46 -16.10
C ALA A 30 -11.52 24.17 -16.44
N LYS A 31 -12.08 23.17 -16.69
CA LYS A 31 -12.80 22.21 -17.58
C LYS A 31 -12.20 22.19 -18.99
N SER A 32 -11.87 20.99 -19.38
CA SER A 32 -12.34 20.15 -20.45
C SER A 32 -11.33 19.70 -21.51
N GLN A 33 -11.35 18.39 -21.68
CA GLN A 33 -11.51 17.57 -22.88
C GLN A 33 -10.23 17.24 -23.67
N SER A 34 -9.87 15.99 -23.57
CA SER A 34 -10.04 14.87 -24.53
C SER A 34 -9.60 15.14 -25.95
N ALA A 35 -8.66 14.39 -26.42
CA ALA A 35 -8.79 13.52 -27.61
C ALA A 35 -7.50 12.76 -27.87
N ALA A 36 -7.69 11.56 -28.28
CA ALA A 36 -6.76 10.53 -28.67
C ALA A 36 -6.10 10.82 -30.03
N ILE A 37 -5.11 10.02 -30.33
CA ILE A 37 -4.80 9.39 -31.63
C ILE A 37 -3.32 9.49 -32.03
N ASP A 38 -2.75 8.30 -32.02
CA ASP A 38 -1.83 7.63 -32.96
C ASP A 38 -0.50 8.22 -33.44
N ASN A 39 0.43 7.31 -33.22
CA ASN A 39 1.38 6.72 -34.18
C ASN A 39 2.62 7.48 -34.70
N ASN A 40 3.68 6.76 -34.42
CA ASN A 40 4.84 6.49 -35.30
C ASN A 40 5.92 7.57 -35.47
N ASN A 41 7.02 7.13 -35.09
CA ASN A 41 8.31 6.96 -35.79
C ASN A 41 9.52 7.54 -35.06
N ASN A 42 10.36 6.59 -34.77
CA ASN A 42 11.83 6.62 -34.89
C ASN A 42 12.47 7.97 -35.28
N ASN A 43 13.32 8.46 -34.40
CA ASN A 43 14.75 8.54 -34.71
C ASN A 43 15.51 9.27 -33.61
N ASN A 44 16.59 8.61 -33.19
CA ASN A 44 17.86 9.19 -32.79
C ASN A 44 17.86 10.53 -32.01
N GLU A 45 18.07 10.43 -30.70
CA GLU A 45 18.85 11.46 -30.00
C GLU A 45 19.90 10.78 -29.12
N PHE A 46 21.06 10.59 -29.74
CA PHE A 46 22.34 10.41 -29.09
C PHE A 46 22.97 11.81 -29.06
N GLU A 47 22.59 12.61 -28.09
CA GLU A 47 23.31 13.85 -27.76
C GLU A 47 23.22 14.08 -26.26
N SER A 48 24.39 14.34 -25.68
CA SER A 48 24.68 14.81 -24.31
C SER A 48 25.18 13.78 -23.29
N LEU A 49 26.40 13.32 -23.54
CA LEU A 49 27.26 12.79 -22.46
C LEU A 49 28.53 13.67 -22.26
N ASP A 50 28.61 14.82 -22.91
CA ASP A 50 29.83 15.67 -22.89
C ASP A 50 29.87 16.74 -21.77
N ASP A 51 28.74 17.00 -21.08
CA ASP A 51 28.71 18.16 -20.15
C ASP A 51 29.07 17.84 -18.69
N ASN A 52 29.10 16.59 -18.27
CA ASN A 52 29.37 16.27 -16.87
C ASN A 52 30.86 16.04 -16.51
N CYS A 53 31.71 15.84 -17.49
CA CYS A 53 33.14 15.76 -17.22
C CYS A 53 33.84 17.14 -17.15
N VAL A 54 33.22 18.19 -17.70
CA VAL A 54 33.82 19.55 -17.75
C VAL A 54 33.55 20.33 -16.46
N SER A 55 32.54 19.99 -15.68
CA SER A 55 32.18 20.72 -14.46
C SER A 55 33.10 20.46 -13.24
N MET A 56 33.92 19.42 -13.27
CA MET A 56 34.82 19.10 -12.15
C MET A 56 36.22 19.74 -12.24
N ILE A 57 36.56 20.42 -13.34
CA ILE A 57 37.88 21.04 -13.52
C ILE A 57 37.83 22.58 -13.46
N GLN A 58 36.67 23.21 -13.27
CA GLN A 58 36.52 24.67 -13.25
C GLN A 58 36.71 25.37 -11.90
N ASP A 59 36.92 24.64 -10.82
CA ASP A 59 37.04 25.26 -9.48
C ASP A 59 38.47 25.63 -9.04
N SER A 60 39.48 25.64 -9.91
CA SER A 60 40.85 25.88 -9.50
C SER A 60 41.59 27.02 -10.19
N CYS A 61 40.94 27.90 -10.95
CA CYS A 61 41.63 29.10 -11.45
C CYS A 61 40.79 30.37 -11.26
N GLY A 62 41.23 31.17 -10.32
CA GLY A 62 40.66 32.44 -9.93
C GLY A 62 40.70 33.50 -11.06
N GLY A 63 39.65 34.26 -11.10
CA GLY A 63 39.33 35.22 -12.13
C GLY A 63 40.18 36.47 -12.19
N VAL A 64 40.27 37.02 -13.38
CA VAL A 64 40.47 38.48 -13.58
C VAL A 64 39.44 38.93 -14.61
N THR A 65 38.50 39.70 -14.14
CA THR A 65 37.53 40.42 -14.94
C THR A 65 38.16 41.73 -15.50
N SER A 66 38.08 41.96 -16.80
CA SER A 66 38.17 43.33 -17.33
C SER A 66 37.00 43.63 -18.26
N ASN A 67 36.21 44.58 -17.81
CA ASN A 67 35.14 45.23 -18.54
C ASN A 67 35.70 46.01 -19.75
N LEU A 68 35.09 45.88 -20.90
CA LEU A 68 35.15 46.91 -21.92
C LEU A 68 33.80 47.11 -22.62
N SER A 69 33.39 48.34 -22.53
CA SER A 69 32.12 48.93 -22.92
C SER A 69 31.92 48.98 -24.44
N ARG A 70 30.66 48.80 -24.84
CA ARG A 70 30.15 49.17 -26.18
C ARG A 70 30.25 50.66 -26.42
N LYS A 71 30.83 51.08 -27.57
CA LYS A 71 30.51 52.35 -28.23
C LYS A 71 30.13 52.12 -29.68
N LYS A 72 28.96 52.65 -30.05
CA LYS A 72 28.46 52.82 -31.41
C LYS A 72 29.26 53.93 -32.13
N ALA A 73 29.56 53.79 -33.43
CA ALA A 73 29.70 54.91 -34.38
C ALA A 73 29.63 54.42 -35.83
N THR A 74 28.65 54.81 -36.50
CA THR A 74 28.48 55.66 -37.71
C THR A 74 29.29 55.35 -38.98
N LEU A 75 28.50 55.12 -40.03
CA LEU A 75 28.75 55.04 -41.46
C LEU A 75 29.39 56.36 -42.05
N PRO A 76 29.66 56.44 -43.40
CA PRO A 76 30.39 55.61 -44.36
C PRO A 76 31.47 56.44 -45.15
N GLN A 77 32.37 55.80 -45.85
CA GLN A 77 33.11 56.44 -46.93
C GLN A 77 33.53 55.44 -48.06
N PRO A 78 33.89 55.90 -49.24
CA PRO A 78 33.65 55.25 -50.52
C PRO A 78 34.75 54.27 -50.99
N PRO A 79 34.60 53.61 -52.13
CA PRO A 79 35.36 52.42 -52.45
C PRO A 79 36.79 52.76 -52.95
N LYS A 80 37.76 52.23 -52.24
CA LYS A 80 39.12 52.13 -52.75
C LYS A 80 39.29 50.90 -53.64
N LYS A 81 39.86 51.10 -54.80
CA LYS A 81 40.16 50.12 -55.85
C LYS A 81 40.80 48.85 -55.22
N PRO A 82 40.49 47.65 -55.74
CA PRO A 82 41.12 46.43 -55.27
C PRO A 82 42.60 46.40 -55.57
N LEU A 83 43.43 46.30 -54.55
CA LEU A 83 44.81 45.94 -54.65
C LEU A 83 44.92 44.51 -55.10
N VAL A 84 45.23 44.30 -56.37
CA VAL A 84 45.53 42.95 -56.87
C VAL A 84 46.95 42.61 -56.40
N ILE A 85 47.04 41.91 -55.30
CA ILE A 85 48.25 41.24 -54.85
C ILE A 85 48.46 40.06 -55.75
N LYS A 86 49.36 40.12 -56.68
CA LYS A 86 49.87 39.01 -57.46
C LYS A 86 50.63 38.09 -56.49
N LEU A 87 49.95 37.11 -55.88
CA LEU A 87 50.60 36.02 -55.18
C LEU A 87 51.44 35.24 -56.21
N ASN A 88 52.75 35.32 -56.05
CA ASN A 88 53.64 34.40 -56.75
C ASN A 88 53.29 32.96 -56.42
N LYS A 89 52.84 32.24 -57.42
CA LYS A 89 52.43 30.78 -57.31
C LYS A 89 53.64 29.83 -57.20
N ALA A 90 54.72 30.21 -56.56
CA ALA A 90 55.72 29.27 -56.15
C ALA A 90 55.30 28.75 -54.78
N LYS A 91 54.64 27.58 -54.69
CA LYS A 91 54.44 26.88 -53.44
C LYS A 91 55.83 26.78 -52.77
N PRO A 92 56.03 27.28 -51.56
CA PRO A 92 57.29 27.04 -50.85
C PRO A 92 57.44 25.52 -50.78
N ARG A 93 58.55 24.96 -51.31
CA ARG A 93 58.90 23.58 -51.15
C ARG A 93 59.28 23.40 -49.69
N LEU A 94 58.49 22.55 -48.98
CA LEU A 94 58.81 22.10 -47.64
C LEU A 94 60.24 21.56 -47.63
N PRO A 95 61.00 21.82 -46.57
CA PRO A 95 62.27 21.11 -46.32
C PRO A 95 62.06 19.62 -46.37
N THR A 96 62.96 18.86 -46.98
CA THR A 96 62.85 17.41 -47.14
C THR A 96 62.67 16.64 -45.81
N ASN A 97 63.03 17.24 -44.70
CA ASN A 97 62.90 16.65 -43.34
C ASN A 97 61.93 17.40 -42.43
N PHE A 98 60.98 18.21 -43.00
CA PHE A 98 60.05 19.02 -42.17
C PHE A 98 59.21 18.16 -41.25
N GLU A 99 58.59 17.09 -41.76
CA GLU A 99 57.73 16.20 -40.96
C GLU A 99 58.51 15.56 -39.79
N GLU A 100 59.68 15.03 -40.05
CA GLU A 100 60.50 14.33 -39.06
C GLU A 100 61.02 15.28 -37.97
N ASN A 101 61.47 16.48 -38.36
CA ASN A 101 61.95 17.49 -37.39
C ASN A 101 60.81 18.01 -36.52
N THR A 102 59.66 18.30 -37.11
CA THR A 102 58.50 18.74 -36.36
C THR A 102 57.99 17.67 -35.44
N TRP A 103 57.93 16.41 -35.91
CA TRP A 103 57.57 15.27 -35.08
C TRP A 103 58.58 15.05 -33.92
N ALA A 104 59.87 15.17 -34.14
CA ALA A 104 60.87 15.01 -33.10
C ALA A 104 60.64 16.01 -31.94
N THR A 105 60.28 17.27 -32.28
CA THR A 105 59.93 18.28 -31.28
C THR A 105 58.65 17.90 -30.51
N LEU A 106 57.60 17.48 -31.23
CA LEU A 106 56.37 17.04 -30.60
C LEU A 106 56.57 15.78 -29.75
N LYS A 107 57.32 14.82 -30.22
CA LYS A 107 57.66 13.60 -29.46
C LYS A 107 58.41 13.90 -28.16
N SER A 108 59.40 14.82 -28.22
CA SER A 108 60.11 15.27 -27.03
C SER A 108 59.16 15.89 -25.99
N ALA A 109 58.21 16.74 -26.45
CA ALA A 109 57.20 17.34 -25.60
C ALA A 109 56.28 16.31 -25.00
N ILE A 110 55.74 15.36 -25.80
CA ILE A 110 54.86 14.26 -25.32
C ILE A 110 55.65 13.43 -24.30
N SER A 111 56.93 13.09 -24.52
CA SER A 111 57.75 12.37 -23.55
C SER A 111 57.95 13.15 -22.26
N ALA A 112 58.12 14.48 -22.32
CA ALA A 112 58.20 15.34 -21.13
C ALA A 112 56.90 15.37 -20.33
N ILE A 113 55.74 15.38 -21.02
CA ILE A 113 54.41 15.26 -20.38
C ILE A 113 54.31 13.93 -19.65
N PHE A 114 54.67 12.81 -20.28
CA PHE A 114 54.66 11.49 -19.64
C PHE A 114 55.58 11.40 -18.43
N LEU A 115 56.71 12.09 -18.46
CA LEU A 115 57.65 12.18 -17.33
C LEU A 115 57.21 13.23 -16.27
N LYS A 116 56.09 13.90 -16.44
CA LYS A 116 55.60 14.97 -15.56
C LYS A 116 56.60 16.15 -15.44
N GLN A 117 57.34 16.46 -16.50
CA GLN A 117 58.28 17.56 -16.58
C GLN A 117 57.87 18.52 -17.70
N PRO A 118 56.76 19.25 -17.60
CA PRO A 118 56.20 20.09 -18.67
C PRO A 118 56.93 21.42 -18.83
N ASP A 119 57.79 21.83 -17.92
CA ASP A 119 58.46 23.15 -17.93
C ASP A 119 59.17 23.51 -19.24
N PRO A 120 59.76 22.59 -20.03
CA PRO A 120 60.36 22.94 -21.30
C PRO A 120 59.35 23.05 -22.46
N CYS A 121 58.05 22.85 -22.24
CA CYS A 121 57.05 22.79 -23.29
C CYS A 121 56.42 24.17 -23.53
N ASP A 122 56.86 24.85 -24.60
CA ASP A 122 56.15 26.03 -25.12
C ASP A 122 54.91 25.56 -25.88
N LEU A 123 53.76 25.59 -25.19
CA LEU A 123 52.49 25.10 -25.70
C LEU A 123 52.07 25.82 -27.01
N GLU A 124 52.39 27.09 -27.16
CA GLU A 124 52.03 27.84 -28.37
C GLU A 124 52.85 27.35 -29.58
N LYS A 125 54.14 27.14 -29.42
CA LYS A 125 54.98 26.58 -30.47
C LYS A 125 54.59 25.14 -30.85
N LEU A 126 54.21 24.31 -29.88
CA LEU A 126 53.77 22.95 -30.11
C LEU A 126 52.42 22.94 -30.84
N TYR A 127 51.49 23.81 -30.43
CA TYR A 127 50.21 23.95 -31.12
C TYR A 127 50.43 24.42 -32.59
N GLN A 128 51.34 25.38 -32.81
CA GLN A 128 51.67 25.85 -34.15
C GLN A 128 52.30 24.73 -34.99
N ALA A 129 53.17 23.92 -34.43
CA ALA A 129 53.77 22.76 -35.09
C ALA A 129 52.69 21.72 -35.54
N VAL A 130 51.70 21.46 -34.71
CA VAL A 130 50.54 20.60 -35.07
C VAL A 130 49.68 21.24 -36.18
N ASN A 131 49.44 22.57 -36.09
CA ASN A 131 48.71 23.30 -37.09
C ASN A 131 49.40 23.22 -38.47
N ASP A 132 50.72 23.43 -38.50
CA ASP A 132 51.49 23.36 -39.71
C ASP A 132 51.48 21.97 -40.37
N LEU A 133 51.61 20.88 -39.58
CA LEU A 133 51.48 19.51 -40.08
C LEU A 133 50.08 19.24 -40.67
N CYS A 134 49.02 19.73 -40.01
CA CYS A 134 47.64 19.55 -40.48
C CYS A 134 47.36 20.33 -41.77
N LEU A 135 47.87 21.57 -41.89
CA LEU A 135 47.77 22.40 -43.09
C LEU A 135 48.45 21.75 -44.28
N HIS A 136 49.52 21.00 -44.07
CA HIS A 136 50.24 20.23 -45.07
C HIS A 136 49.69 18.84 -45.35
N LYS A 137 48.47 18.51 -44.82
CA LYS A 137 47.77 17.25 -44.97
C LYS A 137 48.49 16.01 -44.37
N MET A 138 49.33 16.23 -43.37
CA MET A 138 50.06 15.18 -42.66
C MET A 138 49.33 14.75 -41.36
N GLY A 139 48.07 15.18 -41.14
CA GLY A 139 47.31 14.89 -39.94
C GLY A 139 47.14 13.42 -39.67
N GLY A 140 46.98 12.58 -40.69
CA GLY A 140 46.83 11.12 -40.49
C GLY A 140 48.09 10.46 -39.92
N ASN A 141 49.28 10.84 -40.46
CA ASN A 141 50.57 10.33 -39.93
C ASN A 141 50.79 10.80 -38.52
N LEU A 142 50.46 12.09 -38.23
CA LEU A 142 50.58 12.67 -36.90
C LEU A 142 49.70 11.91 -35.88
N TYR A 143 48.43 11.67 -36.23
CA TYR A 143 47.50 10.92 -35.38
C TYR A 143 48.04 9.53 -35.01
N GLN A 144 48.48 8.73 -36.02
CA GLN A 144 49.02 7.41 -35.79
C GLN A 144 50.31 7.40 -34.96
N ARG A 145 51.16 8.45 -35.09
CA ARG A 145 52.35 8.58 -34.29
C ARG A 145 52.01 8.91 -32.83
N ILE A 146 51.06 9.81 -32.57
CA ILE A 146 50.59 10.13 -31.21
C ILE A 146 49.94 8.89 -30.60
N GLU A 147 49.08 8.16 -31.32
CA GLU A 147 48.47 6.93 -30.88
C GLU A 147 49.52 5.90 -30.41
N LYS A 148 50.58 5.63 -31.20
CA LYS A 148 51.64 4.73 -30.81
C LYS A 148 52.39 5.11 -29.57
N GLU A 149 52.73 6.42 -29.39
CA GLU A 149 53.41 6.88 -28.18
C GLU A 149 52.52 6.76 -26.95
N CYS A 150 51.24 7.10 -27.07
CA CYS A 150 50.25 6.91 -26.00
C CYS A 150 50.08 5.42 -25.67
N GLU A 151 49.94 4.57 -26.68
CA GLU A 151 49.82 3.10 -26.47
C GLU A 151 51.04 2.52 -25.71
N ALA A 152 52.24 2.88 -26.15
CA ALA A 152 53.46 2.42 -25.47
C ALA A 152 53.56 2.87 -24.01
N HIS A 153 53.13 4.11 -23.74
CA HIS A 153 53.13 4.66 -22.39
C HIS A 153 52.07 3.96 -21.50
N ILE A 154 50.85 3.76 -22.00
CA ILE A 154 49.76 3.03 -21.24
C ILE A 154 50.20 1.61 -20.91
N VAL A 155 50.79 0.90 -21.87
CA VAL A 155 51.31 -0.49 -21.65
C VAL A 155 52.36 -0.48 -20.53
N ALA A 156 53.33 0.42 -20.59
CA ALA A 156 54.37 0.54 -19.58
C ALA A 156 53.80 0.87 -18.19
N ALA A 157 52.86 1.82 -18.14
CA ALA A 157 52.22 2.20 -16.90
C ALA A 157 51.40 1.04 -16.27
N LEU A 158 50.59 0.31 -17.04
CA LEU A 158 49.83 -0.85 -16.55
C LEU A 158 50.76 -2.02 -16.15
N GLN A 159 51.83 -2.27 -16.90
CA GLN A 159 52.83 -3.29 -16.55
C GLN A 159 53.53 -2.95 -15.23
N SER A 160 53.76 -1.70 -14.92
CA SER A 160 54.35 -1.27 -13.65
C SER A 160 53.46 -1.57 -12.44
N LEU A 161 52.19 -1.80 -12.63
CA LEU A 161 51.20 -2.16 -11.57
C LEU A 161 51.20 -3.66 -11.27
N VAL A 162 51.69 -4.50 -12.20
CA VAL A 162 51.77 -5.94 -12.01
C VAL A 162 52.76 -6.30 -10.91
N GLY A 163 52.32 -7.09 -9.93
CA GLY A 163 53.16 -7.50 -8.79
C GLY A 163 53.38 -6.43 -7.73
N GLN A 164 52.76 -5.22 -7.87
CA GLN A 164 52.82 -4.17 -6.84
C GLN A 164 51.91 -4.52 -5.68
N SER A 165 52.36 -4.28 -4.46
CA SER A 165 51.68 -4.39 -3.17
C SER A 165 50.71 -5.58 -2.99
N GLU A 166 50.84 -6.35 -1.93
CA GLU A 166 49.88 -7.37 -1.50
C GLU A 166 48.65 -6.72 -0.84
N ASP A 167 48.81 -5.53 -0.28
CA ASP A 167 47.69 -4.72 0.29
C ASP A 167 46.83 -4.17 -0.81
N LEU A 168 45.55 -4.55 -0.78
CA LEU A 168 44.57 -4.18 -1.80
C LEU A 168 44.28 -2.69 -1.82
N VAL A 169 44.21 -2.03 -0.66
CA VAL A 169 43.92 -0.58 -0.59
C VAL A 169 45.07 0.22 -1.18
N VAL A 170 46.30 -0.16 -0.86
CA VAL A 170 47.52 0.44 -1.45
C VAL A 170 47.55 0.21 -2.96
N PHE A 171 47.25 -1.00 -3.40
CA PHE A 171 47.18 -1.32 -4.83
C PHE A 171 46.11 -0.48 -5.56
N LEU A 172 44.89 -0.36 -5.00
CA LEU A 172 43.83 0.45 -5.57
C LEU A 172 44.20 1.94 -5.67
N SER A 173 44.94 2.46 -4.67
CA SER A 173 45.46 3.84 -4.72
C SER A 173 46.49 4.04 -5.81
N LEU A 174 47.30 3.00 -6.11
CA LEU A 174 48.24 3.04 -7.23
C LEU A 174 47.51 3.02 -8.59
N VAL A 175 46.45 2.24 -8.71
CA VAL A 175 45.61 2.21 -9.93
C VAL A 175 44.90 3.57 -10.13
N GLU A 176 44.32 4.15 -9.07
CA GLU A 176 43.74 5.49 -9.11
C GLU A 176 44.73 6.54 -9.60
N ARG A 177 45.93 6.53 -9.02
CA ARG A 177 47.02 7.46 -9.40
C ARG A 177 47.43 7.26 -10.86
N CYS A 178 47.57 6.04 -11.32
CA CYS A 178 47.85 5.71 -12.71
C CYS A 178 46.79 6.26 -13.66
N TRP A 179 45.52 6.09 -13.30
CA TRP A 179 44.39 6.63 -14.05
C TRP A 179 44.35 8.17 -14.06
N GLN A 180 44.56 8.83 -12.92
CA GLN A 180 44.61 10.28 -12.82
C GLN A 180 45.74 10.88 -13.66
N ASP A 181 46.95 10.23 -13.55
CA ASP A 181 48.14 10.62 -14.33
C ASP A 181 47.83 10.51 -15.84
N PHE A 182 47.21 9.43 -16.26
CA PHE A 182 46.75 9.26 -17.65
C PHE A 182 45.79 10.32 -18.10
N CYS A 183 44.76 10.64 -17.30
CA CYS A 183 43.81 11.70 -17.64
C CYS A 183 44.48 13.05 -17.82
N ASP A 184 45.34 13.46 -16.90
CA ASP A 184 46.05 14.73 -16.94
C ASP A 184 47.00 14.81 -18.17
N GLN A 185 47.71 13.74 -18.46
CA GLN A 185 48.62 13.64 -19.61
C GLN A 185 47.82 13.71 -20.92
N MET A 186 46.72 12.99 -21.05
CA MET A 186 45.88 13.03 -22.26
C MET A 186 45.23 14.40 -22.47
N LEU A 187 44.83 15.10 -21.42
CA LEU A 187 44.31 16.46 -21.51
C LEU A 187 45.37 17.44 -22.01
N MET A 188 46.62 17.30 -21.55
CA MET A 188 47.72 18.10 -22.05
C MET A 188 48.04 17.81 -23.52
N ILE A 189 48.15 16.54 -23.92
CA ILE A 189 48.35 16.12 -25.31
C ILE A 189 47.25 16.63 -26.20
N ARG A 190 45.97 16.50 -25.78
CA ARG A 190 44.81 17.02 -26.50
C ARG A 190 44.88 18.55 -26.67
N SER A 191 45.29 19.28 -25.63
CA SER A 191 45.41 20.74 -25.71
C SER A 191 46.45 21.18 -26.74
N ILE A 192 47.61 20.50 -26.84
CA ILE A 192 48.65 20.71 -27.87
C ILE A 192 48.10 20.34 -29.24
N ALA A 193 47.44 19.22 -29.37
CA ALA A 193 46.97 18.68 -30.65
C ALA A 193 45.51 19.06 -30.99
N LEU A 194 44.95 20.10 -30.36
CA LEU A 194 43.55 20.50 -30.52
C LEU A 194 43.19 20.82 -31.99
N TYR A 195 44.12 21.32 -32.77
CA TYR A 195 43.88 21.59 -34.17
C TYR A 195 43.74 20.30 -35.00
N LEU A 196 44.43 19.24 -34.62
CA LEU A 196 44.26 17.90 -35.22
C LEU A 196 42.85 17.36 -34.98
N ASP A 197 42.32 17.46 -33.76
CA ASP A 197 40.94 17.10 -33.43
C ASP A 197 39.91 17.89 -34.24
N ARG A 198 40.11 19.21 -34.36
CA ARG A 198 39.20 20.12 -35.07
C ARG A 198 39.21 20.00 -36.58
N THR A 199 40.26 19.47 -37.16
CA THR A 199 40.45 19.39 -38.61
C THR A 199 40.41 17.94 -39.11
N TYR A 200 41.49 17.17 -38.87
CA TYR A 200 41.64 15.84 -39.39
C TYR A 200 40.57 14.88 -38.86
N VAL A 201 40.36 14.84 -37.51
CA VAL A 201 39.40 13.96 -36.88
C VAL A 201 37.96 14.24 -37.34
N LYS A 202 37.53 15.51 -37.33
CA LYS A 202 36.18 15.87 -37.81
C LYS A 202 35.94 15.62 -39.32
N GLN A 203 36.98 15.59 -40.12
CA GLN A 203 36.85 15.42 -41.57
C GLN A 203 37.01 13.96 -42.00
N THR A 204 37.49 13.12 -41.13
CA THR A 204 37.80 11.71 -41.46
C THR A 204 36.79 10.77 -40.78
N PRO A 205 35.95 10.06 -41.51
CA PRO A 205 35.03 9.12 -40.88
C PRO A 205 35.77 7.98 -40.15
N ASN A 206 35.21 7.50 -39.06
CA ASN A 206 35.75 6.41 -38.20
C ASN A 206 37.11 6.71 -37.52
N VAL A 207 37.46 8.00 -37.36
CA VAL A 207 38.58 8.42 -36.50
C VAL A 207 38.03 9.05 -35.23
N HIS A 208 38.45 8.55 -34.10
CA HIS A 208 38.00 9.02 -32.77
C HIS A 208 38.77 10.29 -32.36
N SER A 209 38.19 11.08 -31.46
CA SER A 209 38.91 12.20 -30.86
C SER A 209 40.18 11.70 -30.14
N LEU A 210 41.18 12.51 -29.93
CA LEU A 210 42.37 12.13 -29.20
C LEU A 210 42.06 11.64 -27.77
N TRP A 211 41.03 12.20 -27.17
CA TRP A 211 40.53 11.75 -25.86
C TRP A 211 39.94 10.33 -25.94
N ASP A 212 39.01 10.12 -26.87
CA ASP A 212 38.36 8.81 -27.06
C ASP A 212 39.35 7.72 -27.49
N MET A 213 40.30 8.08 -28.33
CA MET A 213 41.41 7.20 -28.69
C MET A 213 42.21 6.77 -27.46
N GLY A 214 42.55 7.72 -26.58
CA GLY A 214 43.25 7.42 -25.33
C GLY A 214 42.42 6.47 -24.42
N LEU A 215 41.11 6.73 -24.25
CA LEU A 215 40.21 5.85 -23.51
C LEU A 215 40.14 4.44 -24.08
N GLN A 216 40.02 4.31 -25.43
CA GLN A 216 40.01 3.01 -26.09
C GLN A 216 41.33 2.22 -25.91
N LEU A 217 42.47 2.92 -25.98
CA LEU A 217 43.77 2.32 -25.74
C LEU A 217 43.88 1.86 -24.28
N PHE A 218 43.50 2.70 -23.32
CA PHE A 218 43.54 2.32 -21.91
C PHE A 218 42.63 1.14 -21.62
N ARG A 219 41.35 1.17 -22.11
CA ARG A 219 40.43 0.04 -22.03
C ARG A 219 41.05 -1.25 -22.60
N LYS A 220 41.54 -1.20 -23.85
CA LYS A 220 42.14 -2.35 -24.54
C LYS A 220 43.28 -2.99 -23.70
N HIS A 221 44.18 -2.16 -23.21
CA HIS A 221 45.35 -2.65 -22.48
C HIS A 221 45.07 -3.05 -21.04
N LEU A 222 44.05 -2.41 -20.38
CA LEU A 222 43.58 -2.85 -19.07
C LEU A 222 42.93 -4.24 -19.16
N CYS A 223 42.06 -4.49 -20.15
CA CYS A 223 41.46 -5.80 -20.38
C CYS A 223 42.51 -6.88 -20.77
N LEU A 224 43.60 -6.51 -21.46
CA LEU A 224 44.73 -7.42 -21.71
C LEU A 224 45.55 -7.70 -20.48
N ALA A 225 45.66 -6.74 -19.55
CA ALA A 225 46.30 -6.89 -18.27
C ALA A 225 45.33 -7.48 -17.23
N SER A 226 44.81 -8.68 -17.50
CA SER A 226 43.74 -9.32 -16.71
C SER A 226 44.05 -9.43 -15.22
N GLU A 227 45.31 -9.56 -14.82
CA GLU A 227 45.72 -9.59 -13.42
C GLU A 227 45.45 -8.26 -12.73
N VAL A 228 45.74 -7.12 -13.37
CA VAL A 228 45.46 -5.77 -12.85
C VAL A 228 43.96 -5.52 -12.77
N GLU A 229 43.22 -5.85 -13.82
CA GLU A 229 41.76 -5.70 -13.87
C GLU A 229 41.09 -6.51 -12.77
N HIS A 230 41.34 -7.81 -12.70
CA HIS A 230 40.75 -8.71 -11.70
C HIS A 230 41.06 -8.29 -10.26
N LYS A 231 42.34 -7.92 -10.00
CA LYS A 231 42.74 -7.46 -8.67
C LYS A 231 42.09 -6.16 -8.29
N THR A 232 41.92 -5.25 -9.26
CA THR A 232 41.18 -3.99 -9.05
C THR A 232 39.72 -4.25 -8.70
N VAL A 233 39.00 -5.05 -9.50
CA VAL A 233 37.60 -5.42 -9.25
C VAL A 233 37.47 -6.14 -7.91
N PHE A 234 38.33 -7.11 -7.62
CA PHE A 234 38.31 -7.85 -6.35
C PHE A 234 38.50 -6.91 -5.15
N GLY A 235 39.46 -5.99 -5.24
CA GLY A 235 39.71 -4.99 -4.19
C GLY A 235 38.52 -4.05 -3.96
N LEU A 236 37.87 -3.56 -5.05
CA LEU A 236 36.67 -2.74 -4.94
C LEU A 236 35.52 -3.51 -4.25
N LEU A 237 35.27 -4.76 -4.64
CA LEU A 237 34.24 -5.60 -4.05
C LEU A 237 34.50 -5.87 -2.56
N GLN A 238 35.78 -6.10 -2.19
CA GLN A 238 36.16 -6.31 -0.80
C GLN A 238 36.01 -5.05 0.04
N MET A 239 36.35 -3.87 -0.47
CA MET A 239 36.10 -2.61 0.23
C MET A 239 34.62 -2.39 0.49
N ILE A 240 33.74 -2.69 -0.49
CA ILE A 240 32.30 -2.57 -0.29
C ILE A 240 31.80 -3.58 0.74
N GLU A 241 32.34 -4.80 0.75
CA GLU A 241 32.00 -5.81 1.75
C GLU A 241 32.45 -5.38 3.16
N SER A 242 33.66 -4.85 3.32
CA SER A 242 34.16 -4.27 4.59
C SER A 242 33.24 -3.11 5.07
N GLU A 243 32.81 -2.24 4.17
CA GLU A 243 31.84 -1.18 4.51
C GLU A 243 30.50 -1.74 5.00
N ARG A 244 29.98 -2.81 4.35
CA ARG A 244 28.77 -3.52 4.82
C ARG A 244 28.92 -4.12 6.20
N LEU A 245 30.12 -4.54 6.55
CA LEU A 245 30.47 -5.06 7.89
C LEU A 245 30.69 -3.95 8.92
N GLY A 246 30.63 -2.69 8.52
CA GLY A 246 30.75 -1.52 9.41
C GLY A 246 32.17 -0.98 9.53
N GLU A 247 33.11 -1.43 8.70
CA GLU A 247 34.47 -0.90 8.67
C GLU A 247 34.52 0.43 7.92
N ALA A 248 35.41 1.32 8.34
CA ALA A 248 35.63 2.60 7.65
C ALA A 248 36.42 2.35 6.35
N VAL A 249 35.85 2.81 5.22
CA VAL A 249 36.48 2.70 3.90
C VAL A 249 36.62 4.06 3.24
N ASP A 250 37.61 4.19 2.35
CA ASP A 250 37.76 5.40 1.54
C ASP A 250 36.77 5.39 0.37
N ARG A 251 35.64 6.08 0.58
CA ARG A 251 34.57 6.22 -0.42
C ARG A 251 35.00 7.08 -1.61
N THR A 252 36.01 7.94 -1.44
CA THR A 252 36.53 8.79 -2.53
C THR A 252 37.29 7.93 -3.53
N LEU A 253 38.15 7.04 -3.05
CA LEU A 253 38.85 6.05 -3.85
C LEU A 253 37.91 5.15 -4.63
N LEU A 254 36.83 4.62 -3.94
CA LEU A 254 35.78 3.84 -4.60
C LEU A 254 35.11 4.63 -5.74
N ASN A 255 34.69 5.86 -5.48
CA ASN A 255 34.03 6.70 -6.46
C ASN A 255 34.92 7.00 -7.69
N HIS A 256 36.19 7.31 -7.47
CA HIS A 256 37.14 7.61 -8.57
C HIS A 256 37.36 6.38 -9.46
N LEU A 257 37.58 5.21 -8.86
CA LEU A 257 37.81 3.98 -9.62
C LEU A 257 36.55 3.51 -10.34
N LEU A 258 35.38 3.61 -9.74
CA LEU A 258 34.12 3.26 -10.40
C LEU A 258 33.80 4.20 -11.57
N LYS A 259 34.11 5.49 -11.42
CA LYS A 259 34.03 6.46 -12.53
C LYS A 259 35.03 6.15 -13.64
N MET A 260 36.21 5.64 -13.31
CA MET A 260 37.14 5.12 -14.30
C MET A 260 36.52 4.01 -15.13
N PHE A 261 35.91 2.98 -14.48
CA PHE A 261 35.23 1.89 -15.17
C PHE A 261 34.07 2.39 -16.05
N THR A 262 33.30 3.37 -15.58
CA THR A 262 32.23 4.01 -16.36
C THR A 262 32.80 4.75 -17.57
N ALA A 263 33.85 5.57 -17.40
CA ALA A 263 34.49 6.31 -18.49
C ALA A 263 35.09 5.37 -19.56
N LEU A 264 35.63 4.23 -19.13
CA LEU A 264 36.15 3.19 -20.04
C LEU A 264 35.06 2.34 -20.69
N GLY A 265 33.78 2.48 -20.25
CA GLY A 265 32.66 1.70 -20.77
C GLY A 265 32.72 0.21 -20.44
N ILE A 266 33.39 -0.17 -19.35
CA ILE A 266 33.52 -1.57 -18.89
C ILE A 266 32.84 -1.81 -17.55
N TYR A 267 32.17 -0.80 -16.98
CA TYR A 267 31.52 -0.86 -15.67
C TYR A 267 30.54 -2.04 -15.55
N ALA A 268 29.64 -2.20 -16.53
CA ALA A 268 28.62 -3.25 -16.48
C ALA A 268 29.20 -4.67 -16.57
N GLU A 269 30.22 -4.89 -17.41
CA GLU A 269 30.80 -6.20 -17.67
C GLU A 269 31.80 -6.61 -16.58
N SER A 270 32.73 -5.70 -16.25
CA SER A 270 33.86 -6.03 -15.36
C SER A 270 33.54 -5.87 -13.88
N PHE A 271 32.67 -4.91 -13.50
CA PHE A 271 32.37 -4.61 -12.10
C PHE A 271 30.95 -4.97 -11.68
N GLU A 272 29.93 -4.50 -12.39
CA GLU A 272 28.53 -4.57 -11.94
C GLU A 272 28.03 -6.01 -11.79
N LYS A 273 28.37 -6.87 -12.76
CA LYS A 273 27.94 -8.27 -12.74
C LYS A 273 28.51 -9.04 -11.53
N PRO A 274 29.83 -9.08 -11.27
CA PRO A 274 30.37 -9.71 -10.07
C PRO A 274 29.94 -9.03 -8.76
N PHE A 275 29.64 -7.72 -8.81
CA PHE A 275 29.09 -7.00 -7.67
C PHE A 275 27.69 -7.52 -7.27
N PHE A 276 26.80 -7.79 -8.21
CA PHE A 276 25.50 -8.39 -7.90
C PHE A 276 25.61 -9.81 -7.39
N GLU A 277 26.53 -10.61 -7.93
CA GLU A 277 26.79 -11.97 -7.45
C GLU A 277 27.24 -11.96 -5.98
N ARG A 278 28.26 -11.15 -5.67
CA ARG A 278 28.76 -10.98 -4.28
C ARG A 278 27.68 -10.39 -3.34
N THR A 279 26.91 -9.43 -3.81
CA THR A 279 25.80 -8.83 -3.03
C THR A 279 24.75 -9.88 -2.71
N SER A 280 24.40 -10.72 -3.69
CA SER A 280 23.45 -11.80 -3.51
C SER A 280 23.91 -12.83 -2.48
N GLU A 281 25.20 -13.23 -2.54
CA GLU A 281 25.81 -14.15 -1.57
C GLU A 281 25.85 -13.56 -0.16
N PHE A 282 26.28 -12.30 -0.05
CA PHE A 282 26.38 -11.60 1.22
C PHE A 282 25.03 -11.53 1.93
N TYR A 283 24.00 -11.03 1.25
CA TYR A 283 22.67 -10.89 1.86
C TYR A 283 21.93 -12.21 2.04
N ALA A 284 22.23 -13.23 1.23
CA ALA A 284 21.71 -14.57 1.47
C ALA A 284 22.23 -15.17 2.79
N ALA A 285 23.52 -15.02 3.05
CA ALA A 285 24.15 -15.50 4.28
C ALA A 285 23.69 -14.68 5.50
N GLU A 286 23.68 -13.35 5.38
CA GLU A 286 23.25 -12.44 6.45
C GLU A 286 21.77 -12.65 6.80
N GLY A 287 20.89 -12.76 5.81
CA GLY A 287 19.45 -12.97 6.01
C GLY A 287 19.15 -14.25 6.78
N VAL A 288 19.81 -15.37 6.43
CA VAL A 288 19.67 -16.64 7.14
C VAL A 288 20.18 -16.53 8.58
N LYS A 289 21.37 -15.96 8.77
CA LYS A 289 21.97 -15.78 10.09
C LYS A 289 21.09 -14.93 11.01
N TYR A 290 20.64 -13.78 10.51
CA TYR A 290 19.87 -12.84 11.32
C TYR A 290 18.45 -13.37 11.61
N MET A 291 17.81 -14.07 10.66
CA MET A 291 16.50 -14.71 10.88
C MET A 291 16.56 -15.81 11.94
N GLN A 292 17.69 -16.48 12.10
CA GLN A 292 17.90 -17.50 13.14
C GLN A 292 18.15 -16.90 14.52
N GLN A 293 18.87 -15.78 14.59
CA GLN A 293 19.37 -15.18 15.83
C GLN A 293 18.43 -14.15 16.46
N SER A 294 17.55 -13.54 15.64
CA SER A 294 16.69 -12.42 16.05
C SER A 294 15.22 -12.81 16.00
N ASP A 295 14.39 -12.01 16.68
CA ASP A 295 12.96 -12.04 16.49
C ASP A 295 12.55 -11.26 15.22
N VAL A 296 11.27 -11.40 14.80
CA VAL A 296 10.80 -10.81 13.56
C VAL A 296 10.80 -9.27 13.57
N PRO A 297 10.40 -8.58 14.64
CA PRO A 297 10.51 -7.12 14.72
C PRO A 297 11.92 -6.60 14.44
N ASP A 298 12.92 -7.18 15.07
CA ASP A 298 14.31 -6.75 14.92
C ASP A 298 14.87 -7.16 13.54
N TYR A 299 14.44 -8.30 13.02
CA TYR A 299 14.76 -8.67 11.64
C TYR A 299 14.25 -7.66 10.63
N LEU A 300 12.97 -7.24 10.74
CA LEU A 300 12.38 -6.25 9.81
C LEU A 300 13.05 -4.87 9.92
N LYS A 301 13.45 -4.46 11.13
CA LYS A 301 14.26 -3.24 11.32
C LYS A 301 15.63 -3.35 10.65
N HIS A 302 16.27 -4.49 10.82
CA HIS A 302 17.57 -4.76 10.19
C HIS A 302 17.47 -4.68 8.66
N VAL A 303 16.44 -5.29 8.07
CA VAL A 303 16.21 -5.23 6.62
C VAL A 303 16.00 -3.77 6.16
N GLU A 304 15.21 -3.00 6.89
CA GLU A 304 14.96 -1.57 6.56
C GLU A 304 16.26 -0.76 6.57
N VAL A 305 17.11 -0.97 7.58
CA VAL A 305 18.43 -0.32 7.68
C VAL A 305 19.33 -0.73 6.52
N ARG A 306 19.42 -2.03 6.20
CA ARG A 306 20.25 -2.52 5.09
C ARG A 306 19.82 -1.96 3.74
N LEU A 307 18.52 -1.91 3.46
CA LEU A 307 18.00 -1.31 2.23
C LEU A 307 18.31 0.20 2.14
N HIS A 308 18.29 0.89 3.28
CA HIS A 308 18.66 2.30 3.34
C HIS A 308 20.16 2.50 3.07
N GLU A 309 21.02 1.70 3.70
CA GLU A 309 22.48 1.73 3.47
C GLU A 309 22.84 1.47 2.00
N GLU A 310 22.18 0.49 1.34
CA GLU A 310 22.42 0.25 -0.09
C GLU A 310 21.97 1.43 -0.96
N HIS A 311 20.86 2.06 -0.58
CA HIS A 311 20.42 3.27 -1.28
C HIS A 311 21.42 4.42 -1.13
N GLU A 312 21.99 4.62 0.08
CA GLU A 312 23.05 5.60 0.29
C GLU A 312 24.30 5.30 -0.54
N ARG A 313 24.71 4.02 -0.63
CA ARG A 313 25.86 3.60 -1.47
C ARG A 313 25.64 3.97 -2.94
N CYS A 314 24.41 3.76 -3.45
CA CYS A 314 24.06 4.18 -4.81
C CYS A 314 24.23 5.69 -5.02
N LEU A 315 23.85 6.49 -4.05
CA LEU A 315 23.98 7.96 -4.16
C LEU A 315 25.41 8.45 -4.05
N LEU A 316 26.26 7.73 -3.30
CA LEU A 316 27.61 8.20 -2.98
C LEU A 316 28.63 7.86 -4.06
N TYR A 317 28.65 6.64 -4.58
CA TYR A 317 29.73 6.20 -5.46
C TYR A 317 29.35 5.20 -6.56
N LEU A 318 28.16 4.60 -6.55
CA LEU A 318 27.73 3.68 -7.61
C LEU A 318 27.11 4.43 -8.79
N ASP A 319 27.08 3.79 -9.96
CA ASP A 319 26.38 4.33 -11.12
C ASP A 319 24.84 4.30 -10.90
N ALA A 320 24.14 5.27 -11.46
CA ALA A 320 22.70 5.38 -11.31
C ALA A 320 21.94 4.15 -11.85
N SER A 321 22.48 3.50 -12.89
CA SER A 321 21.91 2.27 -13.47
C SER A 321 21.90 1.09 -12.50
N THR A 322 22.88 1.05 -11.57
CA THR A 322 23.04 -0.03 -10.57
C THR A 322 22.00 0.04 -9.46
N SER A 323 21.41 1.21 -9.20
CA SER A 323 20.56 1.44 -8.01
C SER A 323 19.37 0.47 -7.96
N LYS A 324 18.59 0.39 -9.02
CA LYS A 324 17.39 -0.47 -9.04
C LYS A 324 17.71 -1.95 -8.93
N PRO A 325 18.62 -2.54 -9.74
CA PRO A 325 18.98 -3.96 -9.64
C PRO A 325 19.62 -4.32 -8.30
N LEU A 326 20.37 -3.41 -7.66
CA LEU A 326 20.98 -3.62 -6.36
C LEU A 326 19.92 -3.78 -5.26
N ILE A 327 18.99 -2.84 -5.19
CA ILE A 327 17.90 -2.89 -4.22
C ILE A 327 17.02 -4.12 -4.45
N GLU A 328 16.65 -4.45 -5.69
CA GLU A 328 15.90 -5.68 -6.01
C GLU A 328 16.65 -6.95 -5.59
N THR A 329 17.99 -6.96 -5.71
CA THR A 329 18.81 -8.08 -5.27
C THR A 329 18.81 -8.23 -3.75
N ALA A 330 18.96 -7.12 -3.02
CA ALA A 330 18.90 -7.11 -1.56
C ALA A 330 17.50 -7.52 -1.04
N GLU A 331 16.44 -6.96 -1.63
CA GLU A 331 15.04 -7.30 -1.32
C GLU A 331 14.73 -8.78 -1.55
N ARG A 332 15.22 -9.36 -2.64
CA ARG A 332 15.06 -10.78 -2.95
C ARG A 332 15.71 -11.66 -1.88
N GLN A 333 16.94 -11.33 -1.46
CA GLN A 333 17.68 -12.15 -0.51
C GLN A 333 17.19 -11.97 0.94
N LEU A 334 16.87 -10.72 1.35
CA LEU A 334 16.49 -10.39 2.72
C LEU A 334 14.98 -10.55 2.97
N LEU A 335 14.12 -10.34 1.98
CA LEU A 335 12.67 -10.41 2.16
C LEU A 335 12.05 -11.60 1.46
N GLU A 336 12.15 -11.71 0.13
CA GLU A 336 11.39 -12.68 -0.66
C GLU A 336 11.63 -14.12 -0.18
N ARG A 337 12.88 -14.48 0.07
CA ARG A 337 13.24 -15.81 0.58
C ARG A 337 12.73 -16.13 1.98
N HIS A 338 12.45 -15.10 2.77
CA HIS A 338 12.10 -15.24 4.19
C HIS A 338 10.62 -14.94 4.49
N ILE A 339 9.79 -14.63 3.48
CA ILE A 339 8.36 -14.27 3.67
C ILE A 339 7.63 -15.28 4.54
N SER A 340 7.71 -16.58 4.21
CA SER A 340 7.04 -17.63 4.98
C SER A 340 7.54 -17.67 6.43
N ALA A 341 8.84 -17.62 6.63
CA ALA A 341 9.45 -17.65 7.97
C ALA A 341 9.04 -16.42 8.81
N ILE A 342 9.01 -15.22 8.20
CA ILE A 342 8.57 -13.98 8.85
C ILE A 342 7.10 -14.10 9.29
N LEU A 343 6.23 -14.58 8.40
CA LEU A 343 4.80 -14.72 8.68
C LEU A 343 4.52 -15.80 9.72
N ASP A 344 5.14 -16.97 9.59
CA ASP A 344 4.92 -18.12 10.49
C ASP A 344 5.46 -17.86 11.90
N LYS A 345 6.66 -17.26 12.01
CA LYS A 345 7.32 -17.00 13.29
C LYS A 345 6.79 -15.75 14.00
N GLY A 346 6.46 -14.68 13.27
CA GLY A 346 6.24 -13.36 13.85
C GLY A 346 4.82 -12.83 13.78
N PHE A 347 4.05 -13.14 12.75
CA PHE A 347 2.77 -12.45 12.51
C PHE A 347 1.77 -12.61 13.67
N THR A 348 1.60 -13.82 14.18
CA THR A 348 0.68 -14.07 15.30
C THR A 348 1.08 -13.31 16.55
N MET A 349 2.37 -13.31 16.90
CA MET A 349 2.89 -12.58 18.05
C MET A 349 2.71 -11.06 17.91
N LEU A 350 2.91 -10.51 16.70
CA LEU A 350 2.71 -9.09 16.43
C LEU A 350 1.23 -8.68 16.53
N MET A 351 0.32 -9.53 16.08
CA MET A 351 -1.12 -9.31 16.17
C MET A 351 -1.61 -9.40 17.61
N ASP A 352 -1.21 -10.43 18.37
CA ASP A 352 -1.60 -10.64 19.76
C ASP A 352 -1.04 -9.53 20.66
N GLY A 353 0.20 -9.11 20.40
CA GLY A 353 0.87 -8.02 21.10
C GLY A 353 0.47 -6.61 20.66
N LYS A 354 -0.41 -6.46 19.67
CA LYS A 354 -0.82 -5.17 19.06
C LYS A 354 0.37 -4.29 18.70
N ARG A 355 1.40 -4.89 18.10
CA ARG A 355 2.65 -4.23 17.73
C ARG A 355 2.46 -3.39 16.45
N ILE A 356 1.80 -2.24 16.58
CA ILE A 356 1.37 -1.38 15.46
C ILE A 356 2.52 -0.97 14.54
N GLU A 357 3.65 -0.52 15.11
CA GLU A 357 4.79 -0.04 14.33
C GLU A 357 5.48 -1.17 13.55
N ASP A 358 5.60 -2.35 14.14
CA ASP A 358 6.26 -3.48 13.48
C ASP A 358 5.36 -4.07 12.38
N LEU A 359 4.04 -4.08 12.59
CA LEU A 359 3.07 -4.44 11.55
C LEU A 359 3.06 -3.41 10.40
N ARG A 360 3.21 -2.11 10.71
CA ARG A 360 3.33 -1.05 9.70
C ARG A 360 4.61 -1.23 8.88
N ARG A 361 5.72 -1.55 9.53
CA ARG A 361 7.00 -1.85 8.87
C ARG A 361 6.86 -3.08 7.96
N MET A 362 6.24 -4.15 8.43
CA MET A 362 5.93 -5.33 7.61
C MET A 362 5.08 -4.95 6.39
N TYR A 363 4.04 -4.14 6.58
CA TYR A 363 3.17 -3.67 5.50
C TYR A 363 3.89 -2.77 4.50
N SER A 364 4.90 -1.99 4.92
CA SER A 364 5.71 -1.13 4.03
C SER A 364 6.75 -1.91 3.21
N LEU A 365 7.29 -3.00 3.76
CA LEU A 365 8.33 -3.81 3.12
C LEU A 365 7.75 -4.85 2.14
N PHE A 366 6.63 -5.47 2.46
CA PHE A 366 6.05 -6.57 1.67
C PHE A 366 5.61 -6.21 0.24
N PRO A 367 5.14 -4.97 -0.07
CA PRO A 367 4.84 -4.58 -1.45
C PRO A 367 6.05 -4.65 -2.38
N ARG A 368 7.27 -4.42 -1.84
CA ARG A 368 8.51 -4.42 -2.59
C ARG A 368 8.84 -5.79 -3.23
N VAL A 369 8.32 -6.87 -2.63
CA VAL A 369 8.51 -8.26 -3.08
C VAL A 369 7.17 -8.94 -3.42
N GLU A 370 6.14 -8.18 -3.72
CA GLU A 370 4.79 -8.65 -4.08
C GLU A 370 4.12 -9.58 -3.05
N ALA A 371 4.56 -9.55 -1.79
CA ALA A 371 4.13 -10.45 -0.73
C ALA A 371 2.81 -10.04 -0.02
N LEU A 372 2.13 -8.97 -0.43
CA LEU A 372 0.86 -8.54 0.16
C LEU A 372 -0.23 -9.61 0.11
N LYS A 373 -0.20 -10.48 -0.92
CA LYS A 373 -1.16 -11.59 -1.02
C LYS A 373 -0.96 -12.59 0.12
N SER A 374 0.27 -12.95 0.41
CA SER A 374 0.62 -13.84 1.51
C SER A 374 0.25 -13.23 2.86
N LEU A 375 0.53 -11.95 3.07
CA LEU A 375 0.15 -11.21 4.28
C LEU A 375 -1.37 -11.21 4.50
N LYS A 376 -2.18 -10.97 3.46
CA LYS A 376 -3.65 -11.05 3.54
C LYS A 376 -4.15 -12.44 3.89
N GLN A 377 -3.56 -13.49 3.30
CA GLN A 377 -3.92 -14.87 3.62
C GLN A 377 -3.62 -15.22 5.07
N THR A 378 -2.46 -14.80 5.57
CA THR A 378 -2.07 -15.01 6.98
C THR A 378 -2.99 -14.24 7.92
N LEU A 379 -3.34 -12.99 7.61
CA LEU A 379 -4.32 -12.20 8.36
C LEU A 379 -5.68 -12.91 8.43
N SER A 380 -6.19 -13.38 7.28
CA SER A 380 -7.46 -14.13 7.24
C SER A 380 -7.40 -15.41 8.09
N SER A 381 -6.29 -16.16 8.01
CA SER A 381 -6.09 -17.38 8.79
C SER A 381 -5.99 -17.09 10.28
N TYR A 382 -5.29 -16.01 10.66
CA TYR A 382 -5.20 -15.56 12.05
C TYR A 382 -6.59 -15.22 12.63
N ILE A 383 -7.38 -14.39 11.91
CA ILE A 383 -8.71 -13.97 12.36
C ILE A 383 -9.62 -15.21 12.52
N ARG A 384 -9.60 -16.11 11.55
CA ARG A 384 -10.41 -17.33 11.60
C ARG A 384 -10.03 -18.23 12.77
N ARG A 385 -8.74 -18.45 12.99
CA ARG A 385 -8.24 -19.31 14.08
C ARG A 385 -8.54 -18.70 15.46
N THR A 386 -8.19 -17.45 15.67
CA THR A 386 -8.41 -16.75 16.96
C THR A 386 -9.88 -16.61 17.26
N GLY A 387 -10.68 -16.22 16.27
CA GLY A 387 -12.11 -16.10 16.44
C GLY A 387 -12.83 -17.43 16.62
N GLN A 388 -12.34 -18.51 16.00
CA GLN A 388 -12.88 -19.85 16.21
C GLN A 388 -12.75 -20.28 17.67
N ASN A 389 -11.63 -19.96 18.31
CA ASN A 389 -11.43 -20.23 19.74
C ASN A 389 -12.44 -19.46 20.61
N ILE A 390 -12.82 -18.23 20.21
CA ILE A 390 -13.83 -17.43 20.93
C ILE A 390 -15.25 -18.02 20.74
N VAL A 391 -15.58 -18.48 19.53
CA VAL A 391 -16.93 -18.97 19.20
C VAL A 391 -17.20 -20.39 19.70
N HIS A 392 -16.18 -21.23 19.89
CA HIS A 392 -16.31 -22.62 20.34
C HIS A 392 -16.10 -22.82 21.85
N ASP A 393 -15.84 -21.76 22.61
CA ASP A 393 -15.71 -21.84 24.06
C ASP A 393 -17.10 -21.85 24.71
N ASP A 394 -17.64 -23.05 24.90
CA ASP A 394 -18.98 -23.29 25.48
C ASP A 394 -19.10 -22.79 26.92
N GLU A 395 -17.97 -22.71 27.67
CA GLU A 395 -17.96 -22.24 29.04
C GLU A 395 -18.14 -20.73 29.14
N LYS A 396 -17.73 -19.98 28.07
CA LYS A 396 -17.77 -18.51 28.01
C LYS A 396 -18.85 -17.95 27.08
N ASP A 397 -19.92 -18.68 26.85
CA ASP A 397 -21.05 -18.24 26.01
C ASP A 397 -21.55 -16.82 26.33
N LYS A 398 -21.59 -16.45 27.61
CA LYS A 398 -22.08 -15.14 28.03
C LYS A 398 -21.16 -14.01 27.57
N ASP A 399 -19.87 -14.26 27.52
CA ASP A 399 -18.86 -13.29 27.18
C ASP A 399 -18.46 -13.33 25.70
N MET A 400 -18.96 -14.31 24.94
CA MET A 400 -18.60 -14.51 23.53
C MET A 400 -18.79 -13.26 22.69
N VAL A 401 -19.94 -12.59 22.80
CA VAL A 401 -20.23 -11.38 22.02
C VAL A 401 -19.29 -10.24 22.41
N PHE A 402 -19.04 -10.07 23.70
CA PHE A 402 -18.12 -9.06 24.22
C PHE A 402 -16.70 -9.32 23.70
N SER A 403 -16.20 -10.55 23.81
CA SER A 403 -14.87 -10.95 23.33
C SER A 403 -14.72 -10.76 21.81
N LEU A 404 -15.77 -11.07 21.03
CA LEU A 404 -15.78 -10.81 19.59
C LEU A 404 -15.73 -9.33 19.25
N LEU A 405 -16.45 -8.49 20.01
CA LEU A 405 -16.41 -7.03 19.82
C LEU A 405 -15.03 -6.45 20.14
N GLU A 406 -14.40 -6.90 21.22
CA GLU A 406 -13.04 -6.52 21.58
C GLU A 406 -12.02 -6.96 20.54
N PHE A 407 -12.12 -8.21 20.10
CA PHE A 407 -11.28 -8.76 19.05
C PHE A 407 -11.44 -7.97 17.74
N LYS A 408 -12.69 -7.69 17.34
CA LYS A 408 -12.97 -6.88 16.14
C LYS A 408 -12.38 -5.48 16.25
N ALA A 409 -12.57 -4.81 17.38
CA ALA A 409 -12.01 -3.47 17.62
C ALA A 409 -10.48 -3.48 17.55
N SER A 410 -9.82 -4.51 18.10
CA SER A 410 -8.37 -4.67 18.02
C SER A 410 -7.88 -4.84 16.57
N VAL A 411 -8.56 -5.67 15.79
CA VAL A 411 -8.23 -5.89 14.37
C VAL A 411 -8.48 -4.62 13.54
N ASP A 412 -9.56 -3.88 13.84
CA ASP A 412 -9.87 -2.62 13.15
C ASP A 412 -8.80 -1.54 13.43
N THR A 413 -8.34 -1.41 14.68
CA THR A 413 -7.24 -0.52 15.03
C THR A 413 -5.98 -0.85 14.24
N ILE A 414 -5.62 -2.12 14.16
CA ILE A 414 -4.46 -2.57 13.36
C ILE A 414 -4.65 -2.25 11.86
N TRP A 415 -5.84 -2.48 11.33
CA TRP A 415 -6.17 -2.16 9.94
C TRP A 415 -6.05 -0.65 9.64
N GLU A 416 -6.53 0.18 10.56
CA GLU A 416 -6.46 1.64 10.41
C GLU A 416 -5.02 2.17 10.53
N GLU A 417 -4.30 1.75 11.55
CA GLU A 417 -3.00 2.32 11.91
C GLU A 417 -1.82 1.65 11.21
N SER A 418 -1.86 0.31 11.03
CA SER A 418 -0.73 -0.42 10.42
C SER A 418 -0.91 -0.66 8.93
N PHE A 419 -2.13 -0.94 8.45
CA PHE A 419 -2.40 -1.25 7.05
C PHE A 419 -3.01 -0.09 6.27
N SER A 420 -2.92 1.14 6.80
CA SER A 420 -3.30 2.40 6.14
C SER A 420 -4.73 2.37 5.56
N LYS A 421 -5.67 1.72 6.23
CA LYS A 421 -7.08 1.53 5.81
C LYS A 421 -7.21 0.92 4.41
N ASN A 422 -6.25 0.10 3.99
CA ASN A 422 -6.28 -0.54 2.68
C ASN A 422 -7.57 -1.36 2.50
N GLU A 423 -8.34 -1.06 1.44
CA GLU A 423 -9.64 -1.64 1.18
C GLU A 423 -9.57 -3.17 0.98
N ALA A 424 -8.53 -3.67 0.31
CA ALA A 424 -8.35 -5.11 0.10
C ALA A 424 -8.13 -5.88 1.41
N PHE A 425 -7.46 -5.27 2.39
CA PHE A 425 -7.33 -5.82 3.75
C PHE A 425 -8.65 -5.71 4.51
N GLY A 426 -9.37 -4.59 4.40
CA GLY A 426 -10.70 -4.42 4.98
C GLY A 426 -11.70 -5.47 4.49
N ASN A 427 -11.72 -5.77 3.20
CA ASN A 427 -12.54 -6.84 2.63
C ASN A 427 -12.12 -8.22 3.15
N THR A 428 -10.82 -8.50 3.27
CA THR A 428 -10.31 -9.75 3.84
C THR A 428 -10.73 -9.94 5.30
N ILE A 429 -10.69 -8.87 6.10
CA ILE A 429 -11.16 -8.86 7.49
C ILE A 429 -12.66 -9.16 7.55
N LYS A 430 -13.45 -8.47 6.72
CA LYS A 430 -14.89 -8.68 6.62
C LYS A 430 -15.24 -10.14 6.29
N ASP A 431 -14.63 -10.70 5.25
CA ASP A 431 -14.86 -12.09 4.83
C ASP A 431 -14.44 -13.11 5.91
N ALA A 432 -13.35 -12.82 6.63
CA ALA A 432 -12.90 -13.66 7.72
C ALA A 432 -13.87 -13.65 8.91
N PHE A 433 -14.40 -12.48 9.31
CA PHE A 433 -15.42 -12.36 10.35
C PHE A 433 -16.78 -12.94 9.95
N GLU A 434 -17.18 -12.76 8.69
CA GLU A 434 -18.40 -13.39 8.17
C GLU A 434 -18.30 -14.92 8.23
N HIS A 435 -17.18 -15.47 7.78
CA HIS A 435 -16.94 -16.92 7.88
C HIS A 435 -16.97 -17.40 9.34
N LEU A 436 -16.27 -16.72 10.23
CA LEU A 436 -16.14 -17.04 11.64
C LEU A 436 -17.49 -17.06 12.37
N ILE A 437 -18.29 -16.01 12.23
CA ILE A 437 -19.59 -15.87 12.91
C ILE A 437 -20.59 -16.95 12.43
N ASN A 438 -20.45 -17.40 11.19
CA ASN A 438 -21.39 -18.39 10.62
C ASN A 438 -20.91 -19.85 10.74
N LEU A 439 -19.81 -20.13 11.44
CA LEU A 439 -19.37 -21.50 11.73
C LEU A 439 -20.41 -22.27 12.57
N SER A 440 -20.97 -21.63 13.59
CA SER A 440 -22.03 -22.19 14.44
C SER A 440 -23.38 -21.61 13.99
N GLN A 441 -24.16 -22.43 13.29
CA GLN A 441 -25.29 -22.05 12.43
C GLN A 441 -26.31 -21.06 13.03
N ASN A 442 -26.71 -21.20 14.32
CA ASN A 442 -27.74 -20.36 14.95
C ASN A 442 -27.27 -19.67 16.22
N ARG A 443 -26.26 -20.24 16.88
CA ARG A 443 -25.78 -19.80 18.19
C ARG A 443 -25.32 -18.35 18.26
N PRO A 444 -24.51 -17.83 17.31
CA PRO A 444 -24.11 -16.43 17.38
C PRO A 444 -25.29 -15.45 17.25
N ALA A 445 -26.27 -15.77 16.41
CA ALA A 445 -27.47 -14.95 16.25
C ALA A 445 -28.30 -14.87 17.54
N GLU A 446 -28.45 -16.02 18.21
CA GLU A 446 -29.10 -16.14 19.53
C GLU A 446 -28.32 -15.34 20.59
N LEU A 447 -27.01 -15.54 20.70
CA LEU A 447 -26.18 -14.87 21.70
C LEU A 447 -26.10 -13.37 21.50
N ILE A 448 -26.07 -12.90 20.26
CA ILE A 448 -26.17 -11.45 19.95
C ILE A 448 -27.51 -10.88 20.43
N ALA A 449 -28.63 -11.60 20.22
CA ALA A 449 -29.94 -11.15 20.71
C ALA A 449 -29.98 -11.12 22.26
N LYS A 450 -29.42 -12.13 22.92
CA LYS A 450 -29.33 -12.21 24.37
C LYS A 450 -28.42 -11.13 24.99
N PHE A 451 -27.31 -10.85 24.33
CA PHE A 451 -26.41 -9.75 24.75
C PHE A 451 -27.13 -8.39 24.68
N LEU A 452 -27.86 -8.15 23.59
CA LEU A 452 -28.69 -6.95 23.49
C LEU A 452 -29.77 -6.89 24.55
N ASP A 453 -30.43 -8.02 24.88
CA ASP A 453 -31.39 -8.08 25.97
C ASP A 453 -30.77 -7.68 27.32
N GLU A 454 -29.58 -8.16 27.60
CA GLU A 454 -28.86 -7.79 28.83
C GLU A 454 -28.56 -6.30 28.88
N LYS A 455 -28.05 -5.71 27.78
CA LYS A 455 -27.70 -4.29 27.74
C LYS A 455 -28.92 -3.35 27.77
N LEU A 456 -30.03 -3.76 27.15
CA LEU A 456 -31.26 -2.95 27.09
C LEU A 456 -32.19 -3.15 28.33
N ARG A 457 -31.80 -3.99 29.30
CA ARG A 457 -32.58 -4.27 30.50
C ARG A 457 -32.37 -3.21 31.58
N ALA A 458 -33.47 -2.73 32.19
CA ALA A 458 -33.40 -1.80 33.34
C ALA A 458 -32.64 -2.43 34.52
N GLY A 459 -31.63 -1.77 34.97
CA GLY A 459 -30.73 -2.24 36.06
C GLY A 459 -29.26 -2.11 35.72
N ASN A 460 -28.91 -1.79 34.50
CA ASN A 460 -27.55 -1.43 34.08
C ASN A 460 -27.23 0.02 34.54
N LYS A 461 -27.24 0.22 35.86
CA LYS A 461 -27.02 1.53 36.48
C LYS A 461 -25.54 1.90 36.45
N GLY A 462 -25.08 2.44 35.35
CA GLY A 462 -23.70 2.90 35.24
C GLY A 462 -23.25 3.23 33.83
N THR A 463 -24.03 2.83 32.83
CA THR A 463 -23.72 3.11 31.43
C THR A 463 -24.44 4.40 31.03
N SER A 464 -23.74 5.37 30.45
CA SER A 464 -24.38 6.55 29.87
C SER A 464 -25.21 6.16 28.64
N GLU A 465 -26.18 6.97 28.24
CA GLU A 465 -26.99 6.71 27.06
C GLU A 465 -26.17 6.69 25.79
N GLU A 466 -25.11 7.51 25.73
CA GLU A 466 -24.15 7.57 24.64
C GLU A 466 -23.30 6.29 24.54
N GLU A 467 -22.89 5.74 25.67
CA GLU A 467 -22.12 4.50 25.77
C GLU A 467 -22.96 3.27 25.37
N LEU A 468 -24.25 3.29 25.76
CA LEU A 468 -25.21 2.27 25.32
C LEU A 468 -25.40 2.34 23.81
N GLU A 469 -25.61 3.52 23.24
CA GLU A 469 -25.80 3.74 21.82
C GLU A 469 -24.56 3.29 21.01
N GLY A 470 -23.36 3.64 21.50
CA GLY A 470 -22.10 3.16 20.90
C GLY A 470 -21.95 1.63 20.96
N THR A 471 -22.48 1.00 22.03
CA THR A 471 -22.47 -0.47 22.13
C THR A 471 -23.46 -1.09 21.13
N LEU A 472 -24.65 -0.49 20.96
CA LEU A 472 -25.63 -0.94 19.96
C LEU A 472 -25.04 -0.89 18.55
N ASP A 473 -24.31 0.18 18.20
CA ASP A 473 -23.64 0.30 16.90
C ASP A 473 -22.59 -0.77 16.66
N LYS A 474 -21.75 -1.06 17.66
CA LYS A 474 -20.75 -2.13 17.59
C LYS A 474 -21.40 -3.51 17.39
N VAL A 475 -22.48 -3.79 18.11
CA VAL A 475 -23.20 -5.06 17.96
C VAL A 475 -23.84 -5.20 16.57
N LEU A 476 -24.31 -4.11 15.97
CA LEU A 476 -24.83 -4.12 14.62
C LEU A 476 -23.78 -4.50 13.57
N VAL A 477 -22.52 -4.17 13.80
CA VAL A 477 -21.42 -4.60 12.93
C VAL A 477 -21.34 -6.14 12.92
N LEU A 478 -21.41 -6.80 14.08
CA LEU A 478 -21.44 -8.28 14.16
C LEU A 478 -22.72 -8.85 13.55
N PHE A 479 -23.86 -8.20 13.77
CA PHE A 479 -25.13 -8.61 13.21
C PHE A 479 -25.14 -8.59 11.67
N ARG A 480 -24.41 -7.63 11.05
CA ARG A 480 -24.25 -7.59 9.58
C ARG A 480 -23.63 -8.87 9.03
N PHE A 481 -22.67 -9.43 9.74
CA PHE A 481 -21.99 -10.68 9.35
C PHE A 481 -22.83 -11.93 9.57
N THR A 482 -23.89 -11.85 10.39
CA THR A 482 -24.73 -13.01 10.74
C THR A 482 -25.69 -13.36 9.62
N GLN A 483 -25.70 -14.62 9.19
CA GLN A 483 -26.67 -15.17 8.22
C GLN A 483 -27.98 -15.58 8.87
N GLY A 484 -27.99 -15.93 10.15
CA GLY A 484 -29.16 -16.32 10.93
C GLY A 484 -30.01 -15.18 11.44
N LYS A 485 -30.34 -14.18 10.58
CA LYS A 485 -31.11 -12.99 10.97
C LYS A 485 -32.53 -13.29 11.43
N ASP A 486 -33.11 -14.36 10.96
CA ASP A 486 -34.42 -14.88 11.38
C ASP A 486 -34.39 -15.45 12.81
N VAL A 487 -33.30 -16.12 13.19
CA VAL A 487 -33.06 -16.58 14.57
C VAL A 487 -32.91 -15.38 15.51
N PHE A 488 -32.10 -14.42 15.13
CA PHE A 488 -31.97 -13.17 15.88
C PHE A 488 -33.32 -12.49 16.05
N GLU A 489 -34.14 -12.35 14.98
CA GLU A 489 -35.48 -11.75 15.05
C GLU A 489 -36.34 -12.47 16.07
N ALA A 490 -36.36 -13.79 16.07
CA ALA A 490 -37.19 -14.59 16.94
C ALA A 490 -36.85 -14.36 18.43
N PHE A 491 -35.57 -14.42 18.79
CA PHE A 491 -35.11 -14.19 20.16
C PHE A 491 -35.27 -12.74 20.59
N TYR A 492 -34.78 -11.78 19.78
CA TYR A 492 -34.91 -10.34 20.08
C TYR A 492 -36.35 -9.92 20.28
N LYS A 493 -37.26 -10.38 19.42
CA LYS A 493 -38.68 -10.10 19.49
C LYS A 493 -39.29 -10.60 20.81
N LYS A 494 -38.94 -11.81 21.24
CA LYS A 494 -39.43 -12.41 22.49
C LYS A 494 -38.95 -11.59 23.71
N ASP A 495 -37.66 -11.25 23.72
CA ASP A 495 -37.05 -10.50 24.82
C ASP A 495 -37.48 -9.04 24.86
N LEU A 496 -37.64 -8.38 23.70
CA LEU A 496 -38.27 -7.05 23.60
C LEU A 496 -39.68 -7.04 24.22
N ALA A 497 -40.49 -8.06 23.89
CA ALA A 497 -41.83 -8.19 24.48
C ALA A 497 -41.79 -8.29 26.01
N LYS A 498 -40.86 -9.10 26.56
CA LYS A 498 -40.68 -9.21 28.00
C LYS A 498 -40.26 -7.88 28.64
N ARG A 499 -39.31 -7.14 28.04
CA ARG A 499 -38.86 -5.84 28.55
C ARG A 499 -39.97 -4.80 28.55
N LEU A 500 -40.68 -4.68 27.44
CA LEU A 500 -41.74 -3.69 27.29
C LEU A 500 -42.94 -3.98 28.22
N LEU A 501 -43.45 -5.24 28.24
CA LEU A 501 -44.62 -5.60 29.01
C LEU A 501 -44.40 -5.59 30.53
N LEU A 502 -43.18 -5.83 30.97
CA LEU A 502 -42.84 -5.79 32.41
C LEU A 502 -42.23 -4.43 32.85
N GLY A 503 -42.18 -3.45 31.98
CA GLY A 503 -41.59 -2.13 32.28
C GLY A 503 -40.12 -2.20 32.67
N LYS A 504 -39.38 -3.19 32.15
CA LYS A 504 -37.97 -3.45 32.50
C LYS A 504 -37.01 -3.08 31.39
N SER A 505 -37.39 -2.19 30.48
CA SER A 505 -36.45 -1.58 29.55
C SER A 505 -35.63 -0.49 30.21
N ALA A 506 -34.34 -0.38 29.87
CA ALA A 506 -33.46 0.66 30.36
C ALA A 506 -33.86 2.03 29.84
N SER A 507 -34.17 2.15 28.55
CA SER A 507 -34.66 3.33 27.84
C SER A 507 -35.53 2.91 26.68
N ILE A 508 -36.72 3.51 26.57
CA ILE A 508 -37.61 3.29 25.42
C ILE A 508 -36.98 3.88 24.14
N ASP A 509 -36.20 4.94 24.28
CA ASP A 509 -35.53 5.57 23.14
C ASP A 509 -34.40 4.69 22.60
N ALA A 510 -33.63 4.02 23.47
CA ALA A 510 -32.65 3.02 23.07
C ALA A 510 -33.30 1.82 22.34
N GLU A 511 -34.49 1.36 22.78
CA GLU A 511 -35.23 0.29 22.06
C GLU A 511 -35.67 0.75 20.65
N LYS A 512 -36.14 1.99 20.52
CA LYS A 512 -36.52 2.57 19.22
C LYS A 512 -35.31 2.77 18.33
N SER A 513 -34.21 3.30 18.89
CA SER A 513 -32.96 3.45 18.18
C SER A 513 -32.49 2.11 17.61
N MET A 514 -32.49 1.05 18.41
CA MET A 514 -32.13 -0.28 17.96
C MET A 514 -33.07 -0.80 16.84
N ILE A 515 -34.38 -0.62 16.98
CA ILE A 515 -35.35 -1.01 15.94
C ILE A 515 -35.15 -0.19 14.65
N SER A 516 -34.87 1.10 14.76
CA SER A 516 -34.58 1.98 13.62
C SER A 516 -33.31 1.53 12.89
N LYS A 517 -32.24 1.19 13.66
CA LYS A 517 -30.99 0.64 13.11
C LYS A 517 -31.23 -0.70 12.41
N LEU A 518 -31.99 -1.61 13.02
CA LEU A 518 -32.38 -2.88 12.39
C LEU A 518 -33.24 -2.67 11.13
N LYS A 519 -34.08 -1.62 11.10
CA LYS A 519 -34.87 -1.25 9.93
C LYS A 519 -34.00 -0.81 8.77
N THR A 520 -32.96 -0.03 9.06
CA THR A 520 -31.97 0.39 8.06
C THR A 520 -31.19 -0.78 7.48
N GLU A 521 -30.82 -1.75 8.33
CA GLU A 521 -30.02 -2.93 7.91
C GLU A 521 -30.85 -4.01 7.18
N CYS A 522 -32.07 -4.29 7.63
CA CYS A 522 -32.87 -5.41 7.16
C CYS A 522 -34.16 -5.01 6.44
N GLY A 523 -34.50 -3.72 6.44
CA GLY A 523 -35.72 -3.18 5.87
C GLY A 523 -36.96 -3.23 6.79
N SER A 524 -38.01 -2.47 6.42
CA SER A 524 -39.23 -2.34 7.22
C SER A 524 -40.03 -3.64 7.41
N GLN A 525 -39.88 -4.59 6.50
CA GLN A 525 -40.59 -5.87 6.61
C GLN A 525 -40.08 -6.70 7.79
N PHE A 526 -38.78 -6.63 8.07
CA PHE A 526 -38.13 -7.29 9.21
C PHE A 526 -38.62 -6.69 10.55
N THR A 527 -38.71 -5.36 10.63
CA THR A 527 -39.06 -4.67 11.88
C THR A 527 -40.56 -4.50 12.13
N SER A 528 -41.43 -4.78 11.16
CA SER A 528 -42.86 -4.54 11.28
C SER A 528 -43.51 -5.24 12.48
N LYS A 529 -43.05 -6.44 12.81
CA LYS A 529 -43.53 -7.19 13.97
C LYS A 529 -43.00 -6.60 15.29
N LEU A 530 -41.78 -6.08 15.29
CA LEU A 530 -41.15 -5.42 16.45
C LEU A 530 -41.85 -4.09 16.77
N GLU A 531 -42.11 -3.29 15.74
CA GLU A 531 -42.89 -2.05 15.85
C GLU A 531 -44.33 -2.31 16.33
N GLY A 532 -44.92 -3.46 15.92
CA GLY A 532 -46.23 -3.89 16.38
C GLY A 532 -46.37 -4.16 17.88
N MET A 533 -45.24 -4.40 18.59
CA MET A 533 -45.27 -4.68 20.01
C MET A 533 -45.60 -3.47 20.86
N PHE A 534 -45.22 -2.26 20.43
CA PHE A 534 -45.65 -1.02 21.10
C PHE A 534 -47.18 -0.89 21.08
N LYS A 535 -47.86 -1.33 20.01
CA LYS A 535 -49.33 -1.37 19.93
C LYS A 535 -49.90 -2.35 20.93
N THR A 536 -49.25 -3.49 21.15
CA THR A 536 -49.67 -4.47 22.13
C THR A 536 -49.58 -3.93 23.55
N VAL A 537 -48.48 -3.23 23.88
CA VAL A 537 -48.31 -2.57 25.20
C VAL A 537 -49.46 -1.61 25.52
N VAL A 538 -49.80 -0.76 24.54
CA VAL A 538 -50.91 0.17 24.69
C VAL A 538 -52.23 -0.54 24.92
N LEU A 539 -52.53 -1.63 24.18
CA LEU A 539 -53.78 -2.40 24.35
C LEU A 539 -53.84 -3.10 25.71
N MET A 540 -52.74 -3.53 26.26
CA MET A 540 -52.69 -4.20 27.56
C MET A 540 -53.09 -3.31 28.74
N LEU A 541 -52.96 -1.99 28.59
CA LEU A 541 -53.43 -1.05 29.62
C LEU A 541 -54.96 -1.08 29.82
N PHE A 542 -55.69 -1.53 28.80
CA PHE A 542 -57.14 -1.64 28.85
C PHE A 542 -57.66 -2.97 29.43
N ASN A 543 -56.77 -3.84 29.95
CA ASN A 543 -57.17 -5.04 30.64
C ASN A 543 -57.81 -4.75 32.00
N ASP A 544 -57.32 -3.72 32.69
CA ASP A 544 -57.70 -3.38 34.06
C ASP A 544 -58.53 -2.09 34.15
N VAL A 545 -58.55 -1.28 33.05
CA VAL A 545 -59.18 0.02 33.03
C VAL A 545 -59.94 0.20 31.70
N GLU A 546 -61.21 0.59 31.75
CA GLU A 546 -62.06 0.77 30.56
C GLU A 546 -61.75 2.05 29.79
N LYS A 547 -61.25 3.08 30.45
CA LYS A 547 -61.01 4.43 29.86
C LYS A 547 -59.69 5.03 30.35
N LEU A 548 -58.85 5.50 29.40
CA LEU A 548 -57.59 6.15 29.65
C LEU A 548 -57.44 7.43 28.81
N SER A 549 -56.86 8.48 29.40
CA SER A 549 -56.45 9.66 28.64
C SER A 549 -55.13 9.40 27.88
N PHE A 550 -54.81 10.21 26.91
CA PHE A 550 -53.52 10.18 26.23
C PHE A 550 -52.37 10.35 27.22
N GLN A 551 -52.51 11.23 28.21
CA GLN A 551 -51.55 11.51 29.24
C GLN A 551 -51.27 10.28 30.14
N ASP A 552 -52.34 9.60 30.62
CA ASP A 552 -52.22 8.40 31.44
C ASP A 552 -51.48 7.28 30.70
N MET A 553 -51.81 7.11 29.42
CA MET A 553 -51.16 6.13 28.57
C MET A 553 -49.67 6.47 28.32
N ARG A 554 -49.34 7.75 28.16
CA ARG A 554 -47.95 8.22 28.03
C ARG A 554 -47.13 7.92 29.27
N GLU A 555 -47.70 8.25 30.44
CA GLU A 555 -47.03 8.00 31.73
C GLU A 555 -46.84 6.50 32.01
N ALA A 556 -47.87 5.70 31.78
CA ALA A 556 -47.86 4.27 32.00
C ALA A 556 -46.92 3.51 31.05
N THR A 557 -46.89 3.89 29.76
CA THR A 557 -46.09 3.20 28.74
C THR A 557 -44.70 3.81 28.56
N ARG A 558 -44.51 5.08 28.90
CA ARG A 558 -43.31 5.88 28.60
C ARG A 558 -42.94 5.89 27.12
N ILE A 559 -43.89 5.65 26.24
CA ILE A 559 -43.73 5.71 24.80
C ILE A 559 -43.73 7.19 24.40
N GLU A 560 -42.82 7.58 23.48
CA GLU A 560 -42.76 8.95 22.92
C GLU A 560 -44.08 9.37 22.31
N ASP A 561 -44.45 10.64 22.50
CA ASP A 561 -45.71 11.21 22.07
C ASP A 561 -46.04 10.93 20.59
N LYS A 562 -45.07 11.11 19.73
CA LYS A 562 -45.21 10.86 18.28
C LYS A 562 -45.55 9.41 17.94
N GLU A 563 -44.93 8.47 18.61
CA GLU A 563 -45.16 7.04 18.36
C GLU A 563 -46.43 6.56 19.09
N LEU A 564 -46.69 7.08 20.27
CA LEU A 564 -47.96 6.83 20.97
C LEU A 564 -49.14 7.32 20.14
N ARG A 565 -49.06 8.55 19.60
CA ARG A 565 -50.11 9.08 18.67
C ARG A 565 -50.28 8.19 17.46
N ARG A 566 -49.22 7.76 16.80
CA ARG A 566 -49.29 6.81 15.65
C ARG A 566 -49.90 5.46 16.06
N THR A 567 -49.55 4.98 17.23
CA THR A 567 -50.08 3.72 17.76
C THR A 567 -51.57 3.84 18.03
N LEU A 568 -51.99 4.88 18.74
CA LEU A 568 -53.42 5.15 19.04
C LEU A 568 -54.23 5.45 17.78
N GLN A 569 -53.65 6.22 16.83
CA GLN A 569 -54.27 6.46 15.53
C GLN A 569 -54.52 5.16 14.76
N SER A 570 -53.55 4.21 14.82
CA SER A 570 -53.68 2.87 14.21
C SER A 570 -54.76 2.03 14.89
N LEU A 571 -54.91 2.13 16.21
CA LEU A 571 -55.81 1.30 17.02
C LEU A 571 -57.27 1.88 17.09
N ALA A 572 -57.40 3.21 17.07
CA ALA A 572 -58.70 3.88 17.26
C ALA A 572 -59.25 4.55 15.99
N CYS A 573 -58.38 5.02 15.08
CA CYS A 573 -58.77 5.82 13.92
C CYS A 573 -58.67 5.05 12.58
N GLY A 574 -58.17 3.78 12.59
CA GLY A 574 -58.03 2.95 11.41
C GLY A 574 -59.30 2.23 10.95
N LYS A 575 -59.17 1.29 10.00
CA LYS A 575 -60.26 0.44 9.52
C LYS A 575 -60.71 -0.57 10.57
N VAL A 576 -59.82 -1.05 11.41
CA VAL A 576 -60.06 -1.95 12.54
C VAL A 576 -59.89 -1.11 13.81
N ARG A 577 -60.99 -0.88 14.52
CA ARG A 577 -61.01 0.00 15.70
C ARG A 577 -61.18 -0.86 16.95
N VAL A 578 -60.04 -1.23 17.53
CA VAL A 578 -59.99 -1.98 18.81
C VAL A 578 -60.24 -1.00 19.97
N LEU A 579 -59.84 0.26 19.81
CA LEU A 579 -60.14 1.35 20.72
C LEU A 579 -61.08 2.38 20.05
N GLN A 580 -61.83 3.10 20.87
CA GLN A 580 -62.65 4.23 20.45
C GLN A 580 -62.01 5.51 21.01
N LYS A 581 -61.79 6.51 20.16
CA LYS A 581 -61.32 7.84 20.55
C LYS A 581 -62.47 8.79 20.87
N ILE A 582 -62.34 9.53 21.93
CA ILE A 582 -63.31 10.55 22.36
C ILE A 582 -62.56 11.88 22.57
N PRO A 583 -62.89 12.92 21.83
CA PRO A 583 -63.89 13.06 20.78
C PRO A 583 -63.48 12.30 19.52
N LYS A 584 -64.45 11.90 18.69
CA LYS A 584 -64.20 11.22 17.42
C LYS A 584 -63.43 12.14 16.48
N GLY A 585 -62.29 11.69 15.98
CA GLY A 585 -61.43 12.43 15.07
C GLY A 585 -60.42 11.53 14.39
N ARG A 586 -59.65 12.07 13.45
CA ARG A 586 -58.62 11.32 12.71
C ARG A 586 -57.24 11.43 13.35
N ASP A 587 -56.97 12.57 13.96
CA ASP A 587 -55.70 12.88 14.62
C ASP A 587 -55.85 12.72 16.14
N VAL A 588 -54.76 12.47 16.83
CA VAL A 588 -54.71 12.26 18.26
C VAL A 588 -54.10 13.49 18.93
N GLU A 589 -54.89 14.11 19.83
CA GLU A 589 -54.51 15.29 20.60
C GLU A 589 -54.22 14.92 22.07
N ASP A 590 -53.61 15.81 22.83
CA ASP A 590 -53.18 15.56 24.23
C ASP A 590 -54.36 15.40 25.17
N GLU A 591 -55.52 15.97 24.85
CA GLU A 591 -56.77 15.95 25.63
C GLU A 591 -57.66 14.75 25.28
N ASP A 592 -57.25 13.95 24.29
CA ASP A 592 -58.05 12.82 23.83
C ASP A 592 -58.12 11.70 24.87
N THR A 593 -59.28 11.09 24.94
CA THR A 593 -59.54 9.93 25.79
C THR A 593 -59.86 8.72 24.92
N PHE A 594 -59.41 7.57 25.35
CA PHE A 594 -59.61 6.31 24.63
C PHE A 594 -60.35 5.32 25.51
N VAL A 595 -61.24 4.56 24.88
CA VAL A 595 -62.08 3.54 25.52
C VAL A 595 -61.92 2.23 24.74
N PHE A 596 -61.92 1.12 25.41
CA PHE A 596 -61.96 -0.19 24.75
C PHE A 596 -63.23 -0.34 23.94
N ASN A 597 -63.18 -0.98 22.77
CA ASN A 597 -64.35 -1.15 21.90
C ASN A 597 -64.98 -2.51 22.12
N ASP A 598 -65.95 -2.58 23.01
CA ASP A 598 -66.69 -3.83 23.38
C ASP A 598 -67.45 -4.42 22.20
N GLN A 599 -67.76 -3.65 21.18
CA GLN A 599 -68.43 -4.13 19.97
C GLN A 599 -67.44 -4.69 18.93
N PHE A 600 -66.14 -4.77 19.28
CA PHE A 600 -65.15 -5.29 18.39
C PHE A 600 -65.26 -6.82 18.26
N THR A 601 -65.63 -7.28 17.08
CA THR A 601 -65.66 -8.72 16.74
C THR A 601 -64.64 -9.03 15.66
N THR A 602 -63.93 -10.15 15.82
CA THR A 602 -62.96 -10.66 14.84
C THR A 602 -63.17 -12.12 14.58
N PRO A 603 -63.03 -12.61 13.35
CA PRO A 603 -63.10 -14.04 13.06
C PRO A 603 -61.88 -14.86 13.56
N LEU A 604 -60.87 -14.19 14.13
CA LEU A 604 -59.67 -14.85 14.64
C LEU A 604 -59.88 -15.44 16.04
N TYR A 605 -59.77 -16.73 16.17
CA TYR A 605 -60.26 -17.55 17.29
C TYR A 605 -59.36 -17.58 18.55
N ARG A 606 -58.24 -16.98 18.68
CA ARG A 606 -57.46 -17.05 19.95
C ARG A 606 -56.45 -15.90 20.13
N ILE A 607 -56.62 -15.12 21.17
CA ILE A 607 -55.54 -14.30 21.76
C ILE A 607 -55.15 -15.00 23.07
N LYS A 608 -54.01 -15.64 23.13
CA LYS A 608 -53.50 -16.29 24.35
C LYS A 608 -52.47 -15.34 24.99
N VAL A 609 -52.81 -14.71 26.08
CA VAL A 609 -51.87 -13.95 26.93
C VAL A 609 -51.29 -14.90 27.94
N ASN A 610 -50.01 -15.25 27.76
CA ASN A 610 -49.26 -16.05 28.73
C ASN A 610 -48.55 -15.14 29.73
N ALA A 611 -48.39 -15.63 30.98
CA ALA A 611 -47.51 -14.97 31.97
C ALA A 611 -46.07 -14.90 31.43
N ILE A 612 -45.46 -13.73 31.40
CA ILE A 612 -44.13 -13.51 30.86
C ILE A 612 -43.09 -13.60 31.98
N GLN A 613 -42.19 -14.57 31.86
CA GLN A 613 -41.06 -14.75 32.77
C GLN A 613 -39.83 -13.97 32.21
N MET A 614 -39.07 -13.32 33.10
CA MET A 614 -37.89 -12.58 32.68
C MET A 614 -36.68 -13.44 32.34
N LYS A 615 -36.54 -14.60 33.03
CA LYS A 615 -35.46 -15.56 32.70
C LYS A 615 -36.01 -16.54 31.69
N GLU A 616 -35.24 -16.75 30.63
CA GLU A 616 -35.56 -17.79 29.63
C GLU A 616 -35.35 -19.17 30.25
N THR A 617 -36.32 -20.03 30.09
CA THR A 617 -36.17 -21.45 30.47
C THR A 617 -35.59 -22.23 29.29
N VAL A 618 -35.03 -23.43 29.57
CA VAL A 618 -34.48 -24.30 28.54
C VAL A 618 -35.60 -24.70 27.54
N GLU A 619 -36.80 -24.92 28.05
CA GLU A 619 -37.99 -25.25 27.25
C GLU A 619 -38.40 -24.11 26.33
N GLU A 620 -38.32 -22.86 26.81
CA GLU A 620 -38.62 -21.68 25.99
C GLU A 620 -37.57 -21.48 24.86
N ASN A 621 -36.30 -21.72 25.16
CA ASN A 621 -35.24 -21.65 24.17
C ASN A 621 -35.45 -22.72 23.08
N THR A 622 -35.67 -23.97 23.49
CA THR A 622 -35.94 -25.09 22.59
C THR A 622 -37.16 -24.81 21.72
N SER A 623 -38.28 -24.33 22.32
CA SER A 623 -39.49 -23.98 21.59
C SER A 623 -39.27 -22.84 20.59
N THR A 624 -38.42 -21.85 20.92
CA THR A 624 -38.08 -20.76 19.99
C THR A 624 -37.26 -21.29 18.83
N THR A 625 -36.30 -22.15 19.10
CA THR A 625 -35.44 -22.78 18.07
C THR A 625 -36.24 -23.68 17.14
N GLU A 626 -37.14 -24.52 17.69
CA GLU A 626 -38.06 -25.39 16.91
C GLU A 626 -38.96 -24.56 16.01
N ARG A 627 -39.49 -23.45 16.51
CA ARG A 627 -40.35 -22.56 15.75
C ARG A 627 -39.61 -21.91 14.57
N VAL A 628 -38.39 -21.45 14.78
CA VAL A 628 -37.54 -20.95 13.70
C VAL A 628 -37.27 -22.02 12.67
N PHE A 629 -36.99 -23.26 13.13
CA PHE A 629 -36.76 -24.39 12.23
C PHE A 629 -37.99 -24.70 11.38
N GLN A 630 -39.19 -24.71 11.97
CA GLN A 630 -40.45 -24.90 11.25
C GLN A 630 -40.71 -23.76 10.25
N ASP A 631 -40.51 -22.50 10.65
CA ASP A 631 -40.68 -21.35 9.78
C ASP A 631 -39.71 -21.41 8.59
N ARG A 632 -38.45 -21.82 8.79
CA ARG A 632 -37.50 -22.08 7.71
C ARG A 632 -37.96 -23.17 6.75
N GLN A 633 -38.49 -24.27 7.26
CA GLN A 633 -39.02 -25.33 6.40
C GLN A 633 -40.14 -24.82 5.47
N TYR A 634 -41.12 -24.05 6.01
CA TYR A 634 -42.16 -23.43 5.19
C TYR A 634 -41.64 -22.45 4.16
N GLN A 635 -40.61 -21.68 4.51
CA GLN A 635 -39.99 -20.77 3.55
C GLN A 635 -39.25 -21.52 2.43
N VAL A 636 -38.59 -22.62 2.74
CA VAL A 636 -37.93 -23.51 1.75
C VAL A 636 -38.99 -24.11 0.81
N ASP A 637 -40.06 -24.68 1.35
CA ASP A 637 -41.15 -25.26 0.55
C ASP A 637 -41.76 -24.23 -0.38
N ALA A 638 -42.06 -23.03 0.14
CA ALA A 638 -42.61 -21.92 -0.65
C ALA A 638 -41.65 -21.46 -1.76
N ALA A 639 -40.35 -21.46 -1.50
CA ALA A 639 -39.35 -21.11 -2.49
C ALA A 639 -39.25 -22.18 -3.60
N ILE A 640 -39.19 -23.46 -3.23
CA ILE A 640 -39.17 -24.58 -4.19
C ILE A 640 -40.40 -24.53 -5.09
N VAL A 641 -41.62 -24.43 -4.49
CA VAL A 641 -42.87 -24.35 -5.25
C VAL A 641 -42.92 -23.14 -6.17
N ARG A 642 -42.45 -21.98 -5.74
CA ARG A 642 -42.39 -20.76 -6.54
C ARG A 642 -41.47 -20.93 -7.76
N ILE A 643 -40.25 -21.46 -7.56
CA ILE A 643 -39.30 -21.71 -8.64
C ILE A 643 -39.89 -22.73 -9.62
N MET A 644 -40.37 -23.84 -9.12
CA MET A 644 -40.89 -24.92 -9.95
C MET A 644 -42.18 -24.52 -10.69
N LYS A 645 -43.06 -23.74 -10.07
CA LYS A 645 -44.26 -23.18 -10.73
C LYS A 645 -43.89 -22.30 -11.90
N THR A 646 -42.79 -21.52 -11.79
CA THR A 646 -42.32 -20.63 -12.84
C THR A 646 -41.59 -21.37 -13.96
N ARG A 647 -40.74 -22.34 -13.58
CA ARG A 647 -39.84 -23.05 -14.53
C ARG A 647 -40.50 -24.29 -15.13
N LYS A 648 -41.51 -24.86 -14.47
CA LYS A 648 -42.22 -26.10 -14.81
C LYS A 648 -41.36 -27.36 -14.72
N MET A 649 -40.13 -27.34 -15.25
CA MET A 649 -39.18 -28.44 -15.21
C MET A 649 -37.78 -27.92 -14.92
N LEU A 650 -37.06 -28.55 -13.96
CA LEU A 650 -35.68 -28.19 -13.60
C LEU A 650 -34.87 -29.38 -13.15
N SER A 651 -33.56 -29.37 -13.45
CA SER A 651 -32.63 -30.33 -12.86
C SER A 651 -32.35 -30.02 -11.38
N HIS A 652 -32.01 -31.06 -10.61
CA HIS A 652 -31.66 -30.89 -9.19
C HIS A 652 -30.62 -29.81 -8.92
N THR A 653 -29.54 -29.77 -9.71
CA THR A 653 -28.44 -28.77 -9.58
C THR A 653 -28.91 -27.33 -9.80
N LEU A 654 -29.72 -27.10 -10.85
CA LEU A 654 -30.25 -25.75 -11.14
C LEU A 654 -31.26 -25.31 -10.06
N LEU A 655 -32.14 -26.23 -9.62
CA LEU A 655 -33.09 -25.94 -8.54
C LEU A 655 -32.37 -25.55 -7.25
N ILE A 656 -31.33 -26.26 -6.85
CA ILE A 656 -30.51 -25.92 -5.67
C ILE A 656 -29.82 -24.57 -5.82
N THR A 657 -29.27 -24.27 -7.00
CA THR A 657 -28.61 -23.00 -7.27
C THR A 657 -29.60 -21.82 -7.18
N GLU A 658 -30.79 -21.92 -7.78
CA GLU A 658 -31.81 -20.89 -7.69
C GLU A 658 -32.36 -20.76 -6.25
N LEU A 659 -32.47 -21.84 -5.50
CA LEU A 659 -32.88 -21.81 -4.09
C LEU A 659 -31.90 -21.03 -3.22
N PHE A 660 -30.59 -21.26 -3.37
CA PHE A 660 -29.58 -20.53 -2.60
C PHE A 660 -29.59 -19.02 -2.90
N GLN A 661 -30.02 -18.61 -4.09
CA GLN A 661 -30.17 -17.17 -4.42
C GLN A 661 -31.42 -16.54 -3.75
N GLN A 662 -32.47 -17.33 -3.51
CA GLN A 662 -33.73 -16.82 -2.95
C GLN A 662 -33.82 -16.90 -1.42
N LEU A 663 -33.12 -17.86 -0.81
CA LEU A 663 -33.16 -18.08 0.63
C LEU A 663 -32.25 -17.07 1.35
N LYS A 664 -32.77 -16.43 2.39
CA LYS A 664 -32.05 -15.43 3.20
C LYS A 664 -31.34 -16.03 4.42
N PHE A 665 -31.31 -17.35 4.53
CA PHE A 665 -30.67 -18.09 5.63
C PHE A 665 -29.97 -19.33 5.08
N PRO A 666 -28.92 -19.82 5.77
CA PRO A 666 -28.18 -20.99 5.32
C PRO A 666 -29.00 -22.26 5.51
N VAL A 667 -29.00 -23.11 4.48
CA VAL A 667 -29.68 -24.43 4.52
C VAL A 667 -28.71 -25.52 4.06
N LYS A 668 -28.70 -26.64 4.78
CA LYS A 668 -27.84 -27.78 4.40
C LYS A 668 -28.44 -28.49 3.19
N PRO A 669 -27.61 -28.93 2.23
CA PRO A 669 -28.12 -29.69 1.06
C PRO A 669 -28.95 -30.93 1.42
N ALA A 670 -28.63 -31.61 2.53
CA ALA A 670 -29.39 -32.75 3.04
C ALA A 670 -30.83 -32.39 3.44
N ASP A 671 -31.02 -31.20 4.04
CA ASP A 671 -32.34 -30.71 4.44
C ASP A 671 -33.15 -30.25 3.23
N LEU A 672 -32.52 -29.63 2.25
CA LEU A 672 -33.16 -29.31 0.96
C LEU A 672 -33.66 -30.56 0.26
N LYS A 673 -32.84 -31.61 0.23
CA LYS A 673 -33.25 -32.91 -0.34
C LYS A 673 -34.46 -33.45 0.36
N LYS A 674 -34.52 -33.48 1.72
CA LYS A 674 -35.67 -33.92 2.50
C LYS A 674 -36.93 -33.10 2.18
N ARG A 675 -36.79 -31.79 1.98
CA ARG A 675 -37.94 -30.93 1.64
C ARG A 675 -38.46 -31.22 0.23
N ILE A 676 -37.56 -31.44 -0.74
CA ILE A 676 -37.94 -31.83 -2.11
C ILE A 676 -38.69 -33.15 -2.09
N GLU A 677 -38.19 -34.19 -1.37
CA GLU A 677 -38.90 -35.49 -1.22
C GLU A 677 -40.28 -35.30 -0.57
N SER A 678 -40.38 -34.49 0.49
CA SER A 678 -41.64 -34.18 1.13
C SER A 678 -42.63 -33.46 0.19
N LEU A 679 -42.16 -32.64 -0.76
CA LEU A 679 -43.02 -32.02 -1.77
C LEU A 679 -43.41 -33.00 -2.88
N ILE A 680 -42.61 -34.01 -3.15
CA ILE A 680 -42.96 -35.11 -4.06
C ILE A 680 -44.03 -35.99 -3.40
N GLU A 681 -43.88 -36.36 -2.13
CA GLU A 681 -44.88 -37.13 -1.36
C GLU A 681 -46.23 -36.41 -1.25
N ARG A 682 -46.23 -35.09 -1.26
CA ARG A 682 -47.43 -34.22 -1.23
C ARG A 682 -47.97 -33.88 -2.62
N GLU A 683 -47.47 -34.50 -3.68
CA GLU A 683 -47.90 -34.34 -5.08
C GLU A 683 -47.76 -32.90 -5.66
N TYR A 684 -46.85 -32.10 -5.11
CA TYR A 684 -46.50 -30.79 -5.73
C TYR A 684 -45.48 -30.92 -6.83
N LEU A 685 -44.63 -31.94 -6.74
CA LEU A 685 -43.55 -32.22 -7.67
C LEU A 685 -43.56 -33.74 -8.01
N GLU A 686 -43.03 -34.06 -9.19
CA GLU A 686 -42.69 -35.45 -9.54
C GLU A 686 -41.30 -35.53 -10.15
N ARG A 687 -40.69 -36.72 -10.13
CA ARG A 687 -39.45 -36.97 -10.85
C ARG A 687 -39.78 -37.31 -12.30
N ASP A 688 -38.97 -36.77 -13.21
CA ASP A 688 -39.10 -37.11 -14.62
C ASP A 688 -38.87 -38.62 -14.84
N LYS A 689 -39.70 -39.25 -15.66
CA LYS A 689 -39.66 -40.69 -15.94
C LYS A 689 -38.38 -41.14 -16.64
N ASN A 690 -37.76 -40.24 -17.40
CA ASN A 690 -36.55 -40.52 -18.17
C ASN A 690 -35.26 -40.13 -17.44
N ASN A 691 -35.35 -39.13 -16.52
CA ASN A 691 -34.19 -38.65 -15.78
C ASN A 691 -34.52 -38.32 -14.31
N PRO A 692 -34.18 -39.21 -13.36
CA PRO A 692 -34.47 -39.03 -11.95
C PRO A 692 -33.86 -37.75 -11.31
N GLN A 693 -32.94 -37.09 -11.99
CA GLN A 693 -32.32 -35.85 -11.54
C GLN A 693 -33.10 -34.59 -11.98
N VAL A 694 -34.20 -34.75 -12.69
CA VAL A 694 -35.07 -33.67 -13.14
C VAL A 694 -36.42 -33.79 -12.41
N TYR A 695 -36.95 -32.63 -12.01
CA TYR A 695 -38.24 -32.50 -11.35
C TYR A 695 -39.22 -31.77 -12.24
N ASN A 696 -40.46 -32.23 -12.26
CA ASN A 696 -41.60 -31.58 -12.92
C ASN A 696 -42.54 -31.00 -11.86
N TYR A 697 -43.16 -29.88 -12.17
CA TYR A 697 -44.19 -29.27 -11.33
C TYR A 697 -45.57 -29.80 -11.68
N LEU A 698 -46.29 -30.35 -10.68
CA LEU A 698 -47.60 -30.99 -10.90
C LEU A 698 -48.77 -30.02 -10.63
N ALA A 699 -48.68 -29.14 -9.60
CA ALA A 699 -49.77 -28.30 -9.12
C ALA A 699 -49.94 -26.95 -9.87
#